data_af4b78c4c00ebe73533cbccc6c882217
#
_entry.id   af4b78c4c00ebe73533cbccc6c882217
#
_cell.length_a   1.000
_cell.length_b   1.000
_cell.length_c   1.000
_cell.angle_alpha   90.00
_cell.angle_beta   90.00
_cell.angle_gamma   90.00
#
_symmetry.space_group_name_H-M   'P 1'
#
loop_
_entity.id
_entity.type
_entity.pdbx_description
1 polymer ?
#
loop_
_entity_poly.entity_id
_entity_poly.type
_entity_poly.pdbx_seq_one_letter_code
_entity_poly.pdbx_strand_id
1 'polypeptide(L)'
;MSLSKASSSEINLGEKLRQLAKRAQHLTEATLTHEFIQSLREFVLQATGYNPLSQLEERVLNGRSDARLGGLIYEIKTPKHPLDEAVTQCRSYLDGYRRQGIIARGVAYNGLELALISETGAEIWRGKAEDGASLLEAWLLLLASKVVDPQHLVLLLGFPSTLACNFIADLLHAFRKHEKLGFVEEAFKVWQAVYGTAANLTEEAVNALKQRAERFSPPIDVRNRNEALQFVFVLEVYLSVLLRLFVARLAVQQRLVEQSTLRDLLHPFGSRPTERLRQLATVIPLLSSVFEDDPFLWLCDVADADPTFADKFDSHLDDLACILDELDLVGVSYDFLRRFYQHFFDPPIRRALGEFYTDESIVNEVLEAAGFDGTIDGVLADITCGSGTFLVVVIRKLIEKERQRARPMPDATLLCSITGKVIGIDLHPFAIAMARVNYLLALGELLSHKTLQAIGRLHIPVYWADSLARLVVPKQRQLASLTEVVKIPALGEFTLPHHEEVDWEKLFSALKEALPQRGVADPKKVEEQLKKRLDEDIVSRFEVTLNRLAEQWAERHNRNRDSRWLPLIRNMLAVERLRGLCSLVVGNPPWVRIHNIEPSLRNRVYNDYAFCRTAGWQRGAELAGITTGFARQVDYAVAFIERGLELLKDGGILALVVTSKIQQALYASALREHFVTRCQILRLVDFSLYEQPLFFEATNYPLVFAVRKEKPDAKKKTTVTLVNRIGRHWTYKLPQNELPLLADDPQSPWLMAPTEAIAAFRKMQEGNPLLGDIEALRPRRGVLTDANRLFIVRRVEP
;
A
#
# COMPACT_ATOMS: atom_id res chain seq x y z
N MET A 1 -24.57 -8.95 9.94
CA MET A 1 -25.91 -8.33 9.93
C MET A 1 -25.82 -7.01 9.16
N SER A 2 -26.51 -6.91 8.05
CA SER A 2 -26.49 -5.77 7.15
C SER A 2 -27.12 -4.54 7.81
N LEU A 3 -26.34 -3.49 8.02
CA LEU A 3 -26.80 -2.14 8.40
C LEU A 3 -27.34 -1.36 7.18
N SER A 4 -28.17 -2.00 6.37
CA SER A 4 -28.85 -1.30 5.28
C SER A 4 -30.35 -1.43 5.48
N LYS A 5 -30.94 -0.48 6.17
CA LYS A 5 -32.30 0.05 6.11
C LYS A 5 -32.73 0.59 7.48
N ALA A 6 -32.29 1.80 7.80
CA ALA A 6 -32.99 2.64 8.74
C ALA A 6 -33.45 3.89 7.96
N SER A 7 -34.74 4.04 7.88
CA SER A 7 -35.44 5.14 7.22
C SER A 7 -35.22 6.48 7.92
N SER A 8 -34.91 7.51 7.13
CA SER A 8 -35.21 8.94 7.26
C SER A 8 -35.67 9.47 8.63
N SER A 9 -34.79 9.51 9.60
CA SER A 9 -34.64 10.54 10.64
C SER A 9 -33.32 10.28 11.41
N GLU A 10 -32.20 10.31 10.69
CA GLU A 10 -30.88 10.25 11.33
C GLU A 10 -30.71 11.49 12.20
N ILE A 11 -30.48 11.28 13.53
CA ILE A 11 -30.10 12.37 14.41
C ILE A 11 -28.70 12.82 13.98
N ASN A 12 -28.61 13.93 13.28
CA ASN A 12 -27.36 14.58 12.98
C ASN A 12 -26.91 15.38 14.21
N LEU A 13 -25.89 14.90 14.92
CA LEU A 13 -25.36 15.56 16.11
C LEU A 13 -24.89 16.98 15.80
N GLY A 14 -24.27 17.22 14.65
CA GLY A 14 -23.85 18.55 14.22
C GLY A 14 -25.01 19.53 14.12
N GLU A 15 -26.16 19.09 13.58
CA GLU A 15 -27.36 19.94 13.53
C GLU A 15 -27.92 20.24 14.92
N LYS A 16 -27.92 19.25 15.83
CA LYS A 16 -28.33 19.48 17.23
C LYS A 16 -27.40 20.46 17.94
N LEU A 17 -26.09 20.31 17.78
CA LEU A 17 -25.13 21.24 18.36
C LEU A 17 -25.26 22.64 17.78
N ARG A 18 -25.54 22.78 16.49
CA ARG A 18 -25.86 24.07 15.85
C ARG A 18 -27.11 24.71 16.43
N GLN A 19 -28.17 23.94 16.66
CA GLN A 19 -29.41 24.42 17.26
C GLN A 19 -29.19 24.82 18.72
N LEU A 20 -28.40 24.05 19.45
CA LEU A 20 -28.04 24.35 20.85
C LEU A 20 -27.21 25.64 20.90
N ALA A 21 -26.24 25.83 20.01
CA ALA A 21 -25.42 27.04 19.93
C ALA A 21 -26.24 28.31 19.72
N LYS A 22 -27.31 28.26 18.92
CA LYS A 22 -28.21 29.43 18.72
C LYS A 22 -28.92 29.90 20.00
N ARG A 23 -29.13 29.01 20.97
CA ARG A 23 -29.83 29.27 22.22
C ARG A 23 -28.91 29.39 23.43
N ALA A 24 -27.64 28.96 23.28
CA ALA A 24 -26.69 28.80 24.39
C ALA A 24 -26.48 30.05 25.22
N GLN A 25 -26.56 31.27 24.61
CA GLN A 25 -26.40 32.53 25.30
C GLN A 25 -27.51 32.81 26.35
N HIS A 26 -28.67 32.18 26.20
CA HIS A 26 -29.83 32.34 27.06
C HIS A 26 -30.02 31.18 28.05
N LEU A 27 -29.20 30.17 27.97
CA LEU A 27 -29.26 29.00 28.85
C LEU A 27 -28.38 29.17 30.08
N THR A 28 -28.83 28.59 31.18
CA THR A 28 -27.95 28.40 32.38
C THR A 28 -26.96 27.27 32.13
N GLU A 29 -25.84 27.22 32.82
CA GLU A 29 -24.85 26.17 32.73
C GLU A 29 -25.48 24.78 32.94
N ALA A 30 -26.31 24.61 33.97
CA ALA A 30 -27.01 23.34 34.22
C ALA A 30 -27.95 22.92 33.10
N THR A 31 -28.68 23.88 32.49
CA THR A 31 -29.58 23.58 31.36
C THR A 31 -28.77 23.22 30.12
N LEU A 32 -27.69 23.94 29.86
CA LEU A 32 -26.80 23.67 28.74
C LEU A 32 -26.15 22.30 28.89
N THR A 33 -25.66 21.94 30.06
CA THR A 33 -25.11 20.62 30.38
C THR A 33 -26.13 19.51 30.13
N HIS A 34 -27.36 19.69 30.62
CA HIS A 34 -28.41 18.70 30.43
C HIS A 34 -28.75 18.48 28.97
N GLU A 35 -28.99 19.55 28.20
CA GLU A 35 -29.36 19.46 26.77
C GLU A 35 -28.22 18.90 25.93
N PHE A 36 -26.96 19.26 26.22
CA PHE A 36 -25.80 18.72 25.55
C PHE A 36 -25.66 17.21 25.80
N ILE A 37 -25.63 16.77 27.05
CA ILE A 37 -25.51 15.34 27.43
C ILE A 37 -26.67 14.51 26.88
N GLN A 38 -27.89 15.06 26.92
CA GLN A 38 -29.06 14.38 26.36
C GLN A 38 -28.93 14.19 24.83
N SER A 39 -28.40 15.19 24.12
CA SER A 39 -28.14 15.07 22.67
C SER A 39 -27.13 13.96 22.35
N LEU A 40 -26.08 13.83 23.15
CA LEU A 40 -25.08 12.78 22.99
C LEU A 40 -25.68 11.37 23.29
N ARG A 41 -26.46 11.24 24.34
CA ARG A 41 -27.14 9.98 24.70
C ARG A 41 -28.11 9.53 23.61
N GLU A 42 -28.91 10.44 23.09
CA GLU A 42 -29.85 10.15 22.00
C GLU A 42 -29.13 9.69 20.74
N PHE A 43 -28.00 10.34 20.42
CA PHE A 43 -27.16 9.91 19.29
C PHE A 43 -26.62 8.48 19.50
N VAL A 44 -26.01 8.18 20.65
CA VAL A 44 -25.47 6.84 20.95
C VAL A 44 -26.58 5.78 20.94
N LEU A 45 -27.72 6.06 21.56
CA LEU A 45 -28.86 5.15 21.59
C LEU A 45 -29.37 4.81 20.18
N GLN A 46 -29.49 5.82 19.33
CA GLN A 46 -29.96 5.64 17.96
C GLN A 46 -28.94 4.88 17.11
N ALA A 47 -27.66 5.23 17.23
CA ALA A 47 -26.60 4.64 16.44
C ALA A 47 -26.27 3.19 16.83
N THR A 48 -26.37 2.85 18.11
CA THR A 48 -25.89 1.56 18.64
C THR A 48 -26.98 0.70 19.29
N GLY A 49 -28.16 1.24 19.56
CA GLY A 49 -29.20 0.59 20.37
C GLY A 49 -28.86 0.52 21.86
N TYR A 50 -27.72 1.06 22.29
CA TYR A 50 -27.24 1.07 23.66
C TYR A 50 -27.54 2.41 24.32
N ASN A 51 -28.13 2.36 25.53
CA ASN A 51 -28.39 3.57 26.33
C ASN A 51 -27.29 3.75 27.38
N PRO A 52 -26.29 4.60 27.14
CA PRO A 52 -25.18 4.74 28.07
C PRO A 52 -25.65 5.39 29.40
N LEU A 53 -25.08 4.91 30.50
CA LEU A 53 -25.26 5.54 31.77
C LEU A 53 -24.55 6.90 31.78
N SER A 54 -25.27 7.94 32.22
CA SER A 54 -24.72 9.28 32.45
C SER A 54 -24.74 9.58 33.93
N GLN A 55 -23.63 10.12 34.42
CA GLN A 55 -23.50 10.66 35.75
C GLN A 55 -23.31 12.16 35.66
N LEU A 56 -24.15 12.92 36.32
CA LEU A 56 -23.99 14.36 36.46
C LEU A 56 -23.23 14.67 37.75
N GLU A 57 -22.31 15.63 37.71
CA GLU A 57 -21.52 16.10 38.85
C GLU A 57 -20.73 14.98 39.56
N GLU A 58 -19.86 14.28 38.86
CA GLU A 58 -19.00 13.25 39.47
C GLU A 58 -17.84 13.87 40.27
N ARG A 59 -17.59 13.39 41.46
CA ARG A 59 -16.45 13.82 42.30
C ARG A 59 -15.17 13.12 41.84
N VAL A 60 -14.11 13.89 41.60
CA VAL A 60 -12.75 13.42 41.29
C VAL A 60 -11.76 14.00 42.32
N LEU A 61 -10.54 13.47 42.37
CA LEU A 61 -9.52 13.92 43.34
C LEU A 61 -9.26 15.43 43.30
N ASN A 62 -9.37 16.04 42.12
CA ASN A 62 -9.07 17.45 41.91
C ASN A 62 -10.31 18.33 41.74
N GLY A 63 -11.51 17.84 42.11
CA GLY A 63 -12.73 18.63 42.03
C GLY A 63 -13.96 17.81 41.66
N ARG A 64 -14.83 18.36 40.83
CA ARG A 64 -16.10 17.77 40.44
C ARG A 64 -16.33 18.09 38.94
N SER A 65 -16.43 17.06 38.11
CA SER A 65 -16.79 17.24 36.69
C SER A 65 -18.29 17.48 36.53
N ASP A 66 -18.69 18.24 35.50
CA ASP A 66 -20.11 18.54 35.26
C ASP A 66 -20.90 17.28 34.85
N ALA A 67 -20.28 16.41 34.05
CA ALA A 67 -20.91 15.17 33.65
C ALA A 67 -19.88 14.11 33.25
N ARG A 68 -20.33 12.85 33.29
CA ARG A 68 -19.61 11.70 32.73
C ARG A 68 -20.56 10.83 31.91
N LEU A 69 -20.08 10.41 30.74
CA LEU A 69 -20.78 9.46 29.87
C LEU A 69 -19.79 8.40 29.42
N GLY A 70 -19.86 7.21 30.01
CA GLY A 70 -18.87 6.16 29.76
C GLY A 70 -17.46 6.57 30.20
N GLY A 71 -16.48 6.49 29.32
CA GLY A 71 -15.10 6.93 29.51
C GLY A 71 -14.84 8.41 29.20
N LEU A 72 -15.89 9.20 28.90
CA LEU A 72 -15.78 10.63 28.61
C LEU A 72 -16.24 11.45 29.82
N ILE A 73 -15.41 12.40 30.21
CA ILE A 73 -15.76 13.43 31.18
C ILE A 73 -16.02 14.75 30.47
N TYR A 74 -16.95 15.51 30.96
CA TYR A 74 -17.41 16.75 30.34
C TYR A 74 -17.24 17.88 31.32
N GLU A 75 -16.69 18.98 30.83
CA GLU A 75 -16.70 20.28 31.53
C GLU A 75 -17.37 21.29 30.60
N ILE A 76 -18.44 21.88 31.12
CA ILE A 76 -19.35 22.72 30.32
C ILE A 76 -19.46 24.08 30.95
N LYS A 77 -19.24 25.13 30.19
CA LYS A 77 -19.42 26.52 30.57
C LYS A 77 -20.44 27.18 29.67
N THR A 78 -20.99 28.30 30.11
CA THR A 78 -21.82 29.14 29.21
C THR A 78 -20.92 29.92 28.24
N PRO A 79 -21.47 30.46 27.12
CA PRO A 79 -20.71 31.26 26.16
C PRO A 79 -20.09 32.55 26.73
N LYS A 80 -20.44 32.91 27.93
CA LYS A 80 -19.83 34.04 28.65
C LYS A 80 -18.42 33.76 29.14
N HIS A 81 -18.06 32.48 29.23
CA HIS A 81 -16.75 32.01 29.65
C HIS A 81 -15.94 31.55 28.43
N PRO A 82 -14.65 31.87 28.34
CA PRO A 82 -13.77 31.36 27.30
C PRO A 82 -13.65 29.85 27.44
N LEU A 83 -13.52 29.14 26.30
CA LEU A 83 -13.37 27.67 26.29
C LEU A 83 -12.14 27.22 27.09
N ASP A 84 -11.10 28.04 27.18
CA ASP A 84 -9.86 27.73 27.94
C ASP A 84 -10.10 27.46 29.43
N GLU A 85 -11.12 28.04 30.06
CA GLU A 85 -11.50 27.72 31.42
C GLU A 85 -12.00 26.27 31.53
N ALA A 86 -12.90 25.87 30.61
CA ALA A 86 -13.40 24.50 30.56
C ALA A 86 -12.28 23.49 30.23
N VAL A 87 -11.39 23.82 29.29
CA VAL A 87 -10.22 22.99 28.97
C VAL A 87 -9.30 22.80 30.16
N THR A 88 -8.99 23.88 30.88
CA THR A 88 -8.10 23.83 32.08
C THR A 88 -8.70 22.98 33.20
N GLN A 89 -9.99 23.15 33.48
CA GLN A 89 -10.69 22.33 34.48
C GLN A 89 -10.77 20.87 34.05
N CYS A 90 -11.10 20.60 32.78
CA CYS A 90 -11.17 19.26 32.26
C CYS A 90 -9.81 18.54 32.38
N ARG A 91 -8.68 19.21 32.07
CA ARG A 91 -7.32 18.68 32.28
C ARG A 91 -7.04 18.32 33.73
N SER A 92 -7.46 19.15 34.65
CA SER A 92 -7.30 18.89 36.09
C SER A 92 -8.04 17.62 36.52
N TYR A 93 -9.25 17.41 36.00
CA TYR A 93 -10.01 16.20 36.28
C TYR A 93 -9.39 14.94 35.68
N LEU A 94 -8.92 15.04 34.42
CA LEU A 94 -8.20 13.93 33.73
C LEU A 94 -6.95 13.51 34.52
N ASP A 95 -6.22 14.49 35.08
CA ASP A 95 -5.07 14.20 35.94
C ASP A 95 -5.50 13.51 37.24
N GLY A 96 -6.63 13.90 37.82
CA GLY A 96 -7.25 13.24 38.99
C GLY A 96 -7.63 11.78 38.71
N TYR A 97 -8.27 11.50 37.58
CA TYR A 97 -8.61 10.15 37.14
C TYR A 97 -7.37 9.29 36.88
N ARG A 98 -6.35 9.88 36.23
CA ARG A 98 -5.08 9.18 35.94
C ARG A 98 -4.38 8.73 37.22
N ARG A 99 -4.37 9.57 38.26
CA ARG A 99 -3.80 9.22 39.57
C ARG A 99 -4.56 8.09 40.28
N GLN A 100 -5.81 7.87 39.90
CA GLN A 100 -6.63 6.74 40.39
C GLN A 100 -6.49 5.49 39.50
N GLY A 101 -5.66 5.53 38.44
CA GLY A 101 -5.53 4.44 37.47
C GLY A 101 -6.72 4.32 36.52
N ILE A 102 -7.56 5.37 36.42
CA ILE A 102 -8.75 5.39 35.56
C ILE A 102 -8.39 6.11 34.27
N ILE A 103 -8.62 5.45 33.14
CA ILE A 103 -8.46 6.03 31.79
C ILE A 103 -9.75 6.77 31.44
N ALA A 104 -9.65 8.08 31.22
CA ALA A 104 -10.76 8.92 30.80
C ALA A 104 -10.29 9.96 29.79
N ARG A 105 -11.20 10.42 28.94
CA ARG A 105 -10.97 11.49 27.97
C ARG A 105 -11.87 12.67 28.30
N GLY A 106 -11.48 13.86 27.83
CA GLY A 106 -12.17 15.09 28.17
C GLY A 106 -12.87 15.72 26.99
N VAL A 107 -14.02 16.30 27.29
CA VAL A 107 -14.78 17.15 26.38
C VAL A 107 -15.05 18.47 27.09
N ALA A 108 -14.43 19.55 26.62
CA ALA A 108 -14.70 20.90 27.07
C ALA A 108 -15.65 21.59 26.09
N TYR A 109 -16.72 22.21 26.59
CA TYR A 109 -17.74 22.83 25.77
C TYR A 109 -18.22 24.12 26.41
N ASN A 110 -18.42 25.20 25.61
CA ASN A 110 -18.96 26.46 26.11
C ASN A 110 -20.25 26.91 25.42
N GLY A 111 -20.94 25.99 24.77
CA GLY A 111 -22.17 26.33 24.03
C GLY A 111 -21.94 26.77 22.59
N LEU A 112 -20.76 27.27 22.24
CA LEU A 112 -20.37 27.67 20.88
C LEU A 112 -19.19 26.86 20.34
N GLU A 113 -18.19 26.64 21.20
CA GLU A 113 -16.94 25.96 20.86
C GLU A 113 -16.81 24.68 21.68
N LEU A 114 -16.09 23.74 21.08
CA LEU A 114 -15.79 22.42 21.63
C LEU A 114 -14.29 22.17 21.57
N ALA A 115 -13.73 21.55 22.61
CA ALA A 115 -12.40 20.96 22.57
C ALA A 115 -12.46 19.51 23.04
N LEU A 116 -11.74 18.62 22.32
CA LEU A 116 -11.58 17.22 22.67
C LEU A 116 -10.17 17.02 23.23
N ILE A 117 -10.07 16.39 24.38
CA ILE A 117 -8.86 16.31 25.18
C ILE A 117 -8.54 14.82 25.40
N SER A 118 -7.33 14.42 25.05
CA SER A 118 -6.84 13.06 25.30
C SER A 118 -6.73 12.77 26.79
N GLU A 119 -6.57 11.51 27.12
CA GLU A 119 -6.32 11.09 28.51
C GLU A 119 -4.99 11.61 29.07
N THR A 120 -4.03 11.98 28.21
CA THR A 120 -2.78 12.64 28.61
C THR A 120 -2.94 14.13 28.87
N GLY A 121 -4.11 14.71 28.54
CA GLY A 121 -4.40 16.14 28.66
C GLY A 121 -4.08 16.96 27.41
N ALA A 122 -3.63 16.33 26.32
CA ALA A 122 -3.41 17.00 25.04
C ALA A 122 -4.74 17.34 24.35
N GLU A 123 -4.86 18.54 23.76
CA GLU A 123 -5.99 18.87 22.89
C GLU A 123 -5.83 18.14 21.55
N ILE A 124 -6.80 17.27 21.26
CA ILE A 124 -6.86 16.54 19.98
C ILE A 124 -7.55 17.38 18.91
N TRP A 125 -8.53 18.18 19.34
CA TRP A 125 -9.28 19.04 18.43
C TRP A 125 -9.88 20.23 19.21
N ARG A 126 -10.00 21.37 18.52
CA ARG A 126 -10.66 22.58 19.02
C ARG A 126 -11.30 23.35 17.86
N GLY A 127 -12.51 23.85 18.05
CA GLY A 127 -13.21 24.67 17.07
C GLY A 127 -14.68 24.87 17.41
N LYS A 128 -15.46 25.32 16.42
CA LYS A 128 -16.92 25.42 16.61
C LYS A 128 -17.52 24.05 16.86
N ALA A 129 -18.44 23.96 17.79
CA ALA A 129 -19.02 22.67 18.22
C ALA A 129 -19.66 21.88 17.06
N GLU A 130 -20.28 22.55 16.10
CA GLU A 130 -20.86 21.91 14.92
C GLU A 130 -19.82 21.28 13.99
N ASP A 131 -18.63 21.88 13.89
CA ASP A 131 -17.51 21.37 13.04
C ASP A 131 -16.82 20.18 13.71
N GLY A 132 -16.82 20.11 15.04
CA GLY A 132 -16.26 19.00 15.81
C GLY A 132 -17.22 17.83 16.04
N ALA A 133 -18.47 17.95 15.60
CA ALA A 133 -19.51 16.96 15.83
C ALA A 133 -19.13 15.56 15.35
N SER A 134 -18.61 15.44 14.13
CA SER A 134 -18.22 14.13 13.55
C SER A 134 -17.11 13.44 14.34
N LEU A 135 -16.17 14.21 14.90
CA LEU A 135 -15.10 13.65 15.74
C LEU A 135 -15.63 13.21 17.10
N LEU A 136 -16.55 13.99 17.67
CA LEU A 136 -17.24 13.64 18.89
C LEU A 136 -18.13 12.39 18.72
N GLU A 137 -18.84 12.29 17.58
CA GLU A 137 -19.59 11.08 17.18
C GLU A 137 -18.68 9.84 17.13
N ALA A 138 -17.50 9.97 16.49
CA ALA A 138 -16.52 8.89 16.42
C ALA A 138 -16.06 8.44 17.82
N TRP A 139 -15.80 9.39 18.73
CA TRP A 139 -15.44 9.07 20.11
C TRP A 139 -16.56 8.38 20.88
N LEU A 140 -17.79 8.86 20.74
CA LEU A 140 -18.96 8.27 21.39
C LEU A 140 -19.20 6.84 20.89
N LEU A 141 -19.08 6.60 19.60
CA LEU A 141 -19.29 5.27 19.01
C LEU A 141 -18.18 4.30 19.38
N LEU A 142 -16.92 4.74 19.40
CA LEU A 142 -15.79 3.92 19.87
C LEU A 142 -16.00 3.47 21.33
N LEU A 143 -16.43 4.38 22.20
CA LEU A 143 -16.67 4.08 23.63
C LEU A 143 -17.91 3.22 23.86
N ALA A 144 -18.93 3.35 23.00
CA ALA A 144 -20.18 2.62 23.15
C ALA A 144 -20.17 1.23 22.51
N SER A 145 -19.50 1.06 21.37
CA SER A 145 -19.60 -0.17 20.56
C SER A 145 -18.32 -0.99 20.48
N LYS A 146 -17.15 -0.40 20.77
CA LYS A 146 -15.81 -0.95 20.50
C LYS A 146 -15.60 -1.41 19.05
N VAL A 147 -16.53 -1.05 18.15
CA VAL A 147 -16.48 -1.43 16.72
C VAL A 147 -15.61 -0.44 15.98
N VAL A 148 -14.64 -0.98 15.25
CA VAL A 148 -13.75 -0.19 14.42
C VAL A 148 -14.39 0.08 13.07
N ASP A 149 -14.80 1.32 12.83
CA ASP A 149 -15.22 1.82 11.52
C ASP A 149 -14.09 2.63 10.88
N PRO A 150 -13.75 2.37 9.59
CA PRO A 150 -12.69 3.09 8.89
C PRO A 150 -12.87 4.61 8.88
N GLN A 151 -14.10 5.10 8.76
CA GLN A 151 -14.38 6.54 8.71
C GLN A 151 -14.12 7.20 10.07
N HIS A 152 -14.52 6.55 11.15
CA HIS A 152 -14.26 7.04 12.50
C HIS A 152 -12.77 7.09 12.83
N LEU A 153 -11.99 6.07 12.36
CA LEU A 153 -10.54 6.12 12.54
C LEU A 153 -9.87 7.22 11.73
N VAL A 154 -10.36 7.51 10.54
CA VAL A 154 -9.86 8.67 9.78
C VAL A 154 -10.09 9.97 10.55
N LEU A 155 -11.23 10.12 11.21
CA LEU A 155 -11.51 11.29 12.06
C LEU A 155 -10.59 11.39 13.27
N LEU A 156 -10.20 10.26 13.87
CA LEU A 156 -9.34 10.23 15.06
C LEU A 156 -7.85 10.33 14.73
N LEU A 157 -7.42 9.64 13.67
CA LEU A 157 -6.01 9.45 13.31
C LEU A 157 -5.63 10.08 11.97
N GLY A 158 -6.59 10.67 11.26
CA GLY A 158 -6.40 11.34 9.97
C GLY A 158 -6.34 12.86 10.09
N PHE A 159 -6.38 13.55 8.97
CA PHE A 159 -6.22 15.01 8.87
C PHE A 159 -7.20 15.89 9.65
N PRO A 160 -8.43 15.47 10.01
CA PRO A 160 -9.27 16.27 10.89
C PRO A 160 -8.73 16.34 12.32
N SER A 161 -7.93 15.35 12.73
CA SER A 161 -7.40 15.24 14.09
C SER A 161 -6.21 16.17 14.31
N THR A 162 -6.28 16.98 15.35
CA THR A 162 -5.16 17.82 15.81
C THR A 162 -3.96 16.98 16.22
N LEU A 163 -4.19 15.79 16.80
CA LEU A 163 -3.13 14.84 17.13
C LEU A 163 -2.33 14.42 15.89
N ALA A 164 -3.02 13.94 14.84
CA ALA A 164 -2.37 13.57 13.59
C ALA A 164 -1.63 14.75 12.95
N CYS A 165 -2.27 15.92 12.93
CA CYS A 165 -1.68 17.14 12.37
C CYS A 165 -0.42 17.57 13.13
N ASN A 166 -0.45 17.58 14.46
CA ASN A 166 0.72 17.93 15.28
C ASN A 166 1.86 16.94 15.09
N PHE A 167 1.55 15.64 15.09
CA PHE A 167 2.56 14.62 14.89
C PHE A 167 3.22 14.75 13.51
N ILE A 168 2.43 14.88 12.43
CA ILE A 168 2.94 15.06 11.07
C ILE A 168 3.79 16.34 10.96
N ALA A 169 3.37 17.45 11.60
CA ALA A 169 4.11 18.70 11.61
C ALA A 169 5.47 18.54 12.33
N ASP A 170 5.50 17.88 13.49
CA ASP A 170 6.74 17.62 14.23
C ASP A 170 7.66 16.66 13.45
N LEU A 171 7.12 15.63 12.77
CA LEU A 171 7.88 14.75 11.88
C LEU A 171 8.50 15.53 10.71
N LEU A 172 7.74 16.40 10.06
CA LEU A 172 8.23 17.19 8.93
C LEU A 172 9.31 18.20 9.37
N HIS A 173 9.13 18.82 10.54
CA HIS A 173 10.12 19.69 11.12
C HIS A 173 11.41 18.93 11.43
N ALA A 174 11.32 17.76 12.07
CA ALA A 174 12.46 16.91 12.37
C ALA A 174 13.16 16.43 11.09
N PHE A 175 12.40 16.00 10.07
CA PHE A 175 12.94 15.62 8.78
C PHE A 175 13.76 16.77 8.15
N ARG A 176 13.18 17.96 8.03
CA ARG A 176 13.85 19.14 7.42
C ARG A 176 15.08 19.58 8.21
N LYS A 177 15.02 19.56 9.55
CA LYS A 177 16.15 19.88 10.43
C LYS A 177 17.31 18.90 10.26
N HIS A 178 17.01 17.61 10.02
CA HIS A 178 17.98 16.53 9.99
C HIS A 178 18.15 15.91 8.59
N GLU A 179 17.67 16.55 7.54
CA GLU A 179 17.69 16.05 6.14
C GLU A 179 19.09 15.63 5.67
N LYS A 180 20.15 16.26 6.19
CA LYS A 180 21.54 15.96 5.83
C LYS A 180 22.17 14.82 6.65
N LEU A 181 21.49 14.29 7.64
CA LEU A 181 21.98 13.10 8.33
C LEU A 181 21.95 11.91 7.36
N GLY A 182 23.06 11.17 7.27
CA GLY A 182 23.30 10.17 6.23
C GLY A 182 22.16 9.19 6.03
N PHE A 183 21.57 8.69 7.12
CA PHE A 183 20.45 7.73 7.06
C PHE A 183 19.10 8.37 6.68
N VAL A 184 18.84 9.63 7.06
CA VAL A 184 17.63 10.37 6.67
C VAL A 184 17.67 10.70 5.18
N GLU A 185 18.82 11.25 4.74
CA GLU A 185 19.07 11.58 3.34
C GLU A 185 18.95 10.34 2.44
N GLU A 186 19.54 9.23 2.85
CA GLU A 186 19.49 7.99 2.08
C GLU A 186 18.09 7.38 2.03
N ALA A 187 17.36 7.35 3.14
CA ALA A 187 15.98 6.88 3.19
C ALA A 187 15.08 7.68 2.22
N PHE A 188 15.21 9.00 2.24
CA PHE A 188 14.46 9.85 1.33
C PHE A 188 14.87 9.65 -0.13
N LYS A 189 16.17 9.55 -0.43
CA LYS A 189 16.69 9.32 -1.79
C LYS A 189 16.22 7.98 -2.37
N VAL A 190 16.27 6.90 -1.58
CA VAL A 190 15.79 5.58 -2.04
C VAL A 190 14.28 5.61 -2.25
N TRP A 191 13.54 6.17 -1.29
CA TRP A 191 12.11 6.36 -1.43
C TRP A 191 11.78 7.20 -2.69
N GLN A 192 12.49 8.32 -2.90
CA GLN A 192 12.31 9.17 -4.06
C GLN A 192 12.67 8.46 -5.37
N ALA A 193 13.71 7.61 -5.40
CA ALA A 193 14.08 6.84 -6.57
C ALA A 193 13.02 5.78 -6.92
N VAL A 194 12.42 5.17 -5.94
CA VAL A 194 11.28 4.24 -6.10
C VAL A 194 10.04 4.99 -6.58
N TYR A 195 9.69 6.08 -5.92
CA TYR A 195 8.55 6.93 -6.27
C TYR A 195 8.78 7.75 -7.53
N GLY A 196 9.96 8.29 -7.73
CA GLY A 196 10.30 9.13 -8.89
C GLY A 196 10.12 8.41 -10.23
N THR A 197 10.04 7.07 -10.19
CA THR A 197 9.71 6.25 -11.36
C THR A 197 8.22 6.15 -11.63
N ALA A 198 7.39 6.27 -10.61
CA ALA A 198 5.93 6.20 -10.69
C ALA A 198 5.27 7.59 -10.51
N ALA A 199 5.85 8.44 -9.66
CA ALA A 199 5.28 9.72 -9.27
C ALA A 199 5.60 10.83 -10.27
N ASN A 200 4.80 10.96 -11.28
CA ASN A 200 4.70 12.22 -11.98
C ASN A 200 3.75 13.14 -11.18
N LEU A 201 4.26 13.73 -10.05
CA LEU A 201 3.48 14.73 -9.32
C LEU A 201 3.06 15.85 -10.29
N THR A 202 1.83 15.75 -10.75
CA THR A 202 1.20 16.75 -11.61
C THR A 202 1.00 18.04 -10.80
N GLU A 203 0.84 19.17 -11.48
CA GLU A 203 0.47 20.42 -10.82
C GLU A 203 -0.80 20.28 -9.98
N GLU A 204 -1.77 19.47 -10.44
CA GLU A 204 -2.99 19.16 -9.71
C GLU A 204 -2.70 18.48 -8.36
N ALA A 205 -1.83 17.47 -8.34
CA ALA A 205 -1.42 16.77 -7.12
C ALA A 205 -0.64 17.68 -6.17
N VAL A 206 0.28 18.50 -6.68
CA VAL A 206 1.02 19.48 -5.88
C VAL A 206 0.06 20.50 -5.25
N ASN A 207 -0.93 20.98 -6.00
CA ASN A 207 -1.93 21.91 -5.49
C ASN A 207 -2.84 21.25 -4.43
N ALA A 208 -3.24 20.00 -4.62
CA ALA A 208 -3.99 19.25 -3.61
C ALA A 208 -3.19 19.08 -2.30
N LEU A 209 -1.88 18.78 -2.40
CA LEU A 209 -0.99 18.70 -1.23
C LEU A 209 -0.82 20.05 -0.54
N LYS A 210 -0.69 21.16 -1.30
CA LYS A 210 -0.65 22.52 -0.74
C LYS A 210 -1.92 22.85 0.04
N GLN A 211 -3.08 22.65 -0.56
CA GLN A 211 -4.38 22.89 0.10
C GLN A 211 -4.53 22.05 1.38
N ARG A 212 -3.97 20.85 1.39
CA ARG A 212 -3.98 20.00 2.56
C ARG A 212 -3.02 20.51 3.64
N ALA A 213 -1.83 20.92 3.25
CA ALA A 213 -0.83 21.50 4.16
C ALA A 213 -1.30 22.83 4.79
N GLU A 214 -2.10 23.61 4.08
CA GLU A 214 -2.70 24.86 4.58
C GLU A 214 -3.72 24.63 5.72
N ARG A 215 -4.27 23.42 5.85
CA ARG A 215 -5.22 23.06 6.92
C ARG A 215 -4.54 22.77 8.26
N PHE A 216 -3.24 22.71 8.30
CA PHE A 216 -2.49 22.54 9.54
C PHE A 216 -2.47 23.85 10.35
N SER A 217 -2.34 23.75 11.67
CA SER A 217 -2.22 24.91 12.56
C SER A 217 -0.94 24.81 13.40
N PRO A 218 0.12 25.60 13.11
CA PRO A 218 0.23 26.53 11.99
C PRO A 218 0.28 25.83 10.63
N PRO A 219 -0.08 26.53 9.53
CA PRO A 219 -0.05 25.97 8.18
C PRO A 219 1.37 25.50 7.80
N ILE A 220 1.44 24.35 7.14
CA ILE A 220 2.70 23.82 6.61
C ILE A 220 2.95 24.44 5.23
N ASP A 221 4.14 25.02 5.05
CA ASP A 221 4.52 25.61 3.77
C ASP A 221 5.03 24.54 2.80
N VAL A 222 4.34 24.41 1.66
CA VAL A 222 4.69 23.54 0.53
C VAL A 222 4.75 24.40 -0.74
N ARG A 223 5.93 24.87 -1.11
CA ARG A 223 6.13 25.84 -2.19
C ARG A 223 6.34 25.18 -3.55
N ASN A 224 7.03 24.07 -3.57
CA ASN A 224 7.52 23.43 -4.78
C ASN A 224 7.33 21.90 -4.74
N ARG A 225 7.63 21.26 -5.87
CA ARG A 225 7.50 19.81 -6.04
C ARG A 225 8.35 19.01 -5.04
N ASN A 226 9.56 19.46 -4.71
CA ASN A 226 10.43 18.74 -3.77
C ASN A 226 9.85 18.77 -2.35
N GLU A 227 9.36 19.92 -1.91
CA GLU A 227 8.68 20.06 -0.61
C GLU A 227 7.37 19.24 -0.56
N ALA A 228 6.65 19.14 -1.68
CA ALA A 228 5.49 18.25 -1.79
C ALA A 228 5.89 16.78 -1.64
N LEU A 229 7.01 16.35 -2.24
CA LEU A 229 7.55 14.98 -2.05
C LEU A 229 7.99 14.73 -0.61
N GLN A 230 8.66 15.70 0.04
CA GLN A 230 9.01 15.62 1.47
C GLN A 230 7.76 15.45 2.34
N PHE A 231 6.70 16.20 2.04
CA PHE A 231 5.45 16.10 2.76
C PHE A 231 4.79 14.72 2.59
N VAL A 232 4.72 14.18 1.37
CA VAL A 232 4.21 12.81 1.12
C VAL A 232 5.05 11.78 1.87
N PHE A 233 6.39 11.87 1.80
CA PHE A 233 7.28 10.96 2.52
C PHE A 233 6.99 10.93 4.02
N VAL A 234 6.82 12.10 4.63
CA VAL A 234 6.50 12.20 6.06
C VAL A 234 5.11 11.68 6.39
N LEU A 235 4.13 11.84 5.49
CA LEU A 235 2.81 11.22 5.66
C LEU A 235 2.90 9.69 5.71
N GLU A 236 3.72 9.08 4.86
CA GLU A 236 3.93 7.64 4.87
C GLU A 236 4.69 7.16 6.11
N VAL A 237 5.64 7.97 6.62
CA VAL A 237 6.29 7.70 7.91
C VAL A 237 5.26 7.65 9.03
N TYR A 238 4.36 8.64 9.10
CA TYR A 238 3.27 8.66 10.08
C TYR A 238 2.40 7.41 9.98
N LEU A 239 1.98 7.05 8.77
CA LEU A 239 1.17 5.86 8.52
C LEU A 239 1.92 4.56 8.85
N SER A 240 3.23 4.48 8.58
CA SER A 240 4.05 3.33 8.97
C SER A 240 4.07 3.16 10.50
N VAL A 241 4.22 4.25 11.25
CA VAL A 241 4.13 4.21 12.73
C VAL A 241 2.77 3.68 13.16
N LEU A 242 1.68 4.18 12.58
CA LEU A 242 0.32 3.71 12.89
C LEU A 242 0.17 2.20 12.61
N LEU A 243 0.65 1.71 11.47
CA LEU A 243 0.58 0.29 11.14
C LEU A 243 1.36 -0.58 12.14
N ARG A 244 2.52 -0.13 12.58
CA ARG A 244 3.32 -0.83 13.59
C ARG A 244 2.60 -0.91 14.93
N LEU A 245 2.04 0.20 15.39
CA LEU A 245 1.24 0.24 16.61
C LEU A 245 -0.04 -0.59 16.50
N PHE A 246 -0.68 -0.61 15.33
CA PHE A 246 -1.85 -1.44 15.05
C PHE A 246 -1.52 -2.95 15.19
N VAL A 247 -0.41 -3.41 14.61
CA VAL A 247 0.04 -4.81 14.75
C VAL A 247 0.45 -5.11 16.18
N ALA A 248 1.13 -4.19 16.87
CA ALA A 248 1.49 -4.35 18.27
C ALA A 248 0.23 -4.47 19.15
N ARG A 249 -0.80 -3.66 18.90
CA ARG A 249 -2.09 -3.75 19.60
C ARG A 249 -2.79 -5.09 19.32
N LEU A 250 -2.79 -5.55 18.06
CA LEU A 250 -3.34 -6.86 17.71
C LEU A 250 -2.61 -7.99 18.47
N ALA A 251 -1.28 -7.90 18.60
CA ALA A 251 -0.50 -8.87 19.38
C ALA A 251 -0.89 -8.89 20.85
N VAL A 252 -1.13 -7.72 21.44
CA VAL A 252 -1.64 -7.60 22.83
C VAL A 252 -3.01 -8.25 22.95
N GLN A 253 -3.95 -7.95 22.06
CA GLN A 253 -5.31 -8.51 22.09
C GLN A 253 -5.33 -10.03 21.90
N GLN A 254 -4.45 -10.54 21.04
CA GLN A 254 -4.31 -11.98 20.81
C GLN A 254 -3.46 -12.68 21.90
N ARG A 255 -3.02 -11.95 22.92
CA ARG A 255 -2.18 -12.44 24.03
C ARG A 255 -0.88 -13.08 23.55
N LEU A 256 -0.26 -12.51 22.51
CA LEU A 256 1.03 -12.95 22.00
C LEU A 256 2.20 -12.34 22.79
N VAL A 257 1.90 -11.43 23.70
CA VAL A 257 2.80 -10.76 24.65
C VAL A 257 2.15 -10.77 26.03
N GLU A 258 2.96 -10.54 27.07
CA GLU A 258 2.49 -10.58 28.46
C GLU A 258 1.69 -9.33 28.87
N GLN A 259 1.95 -8.20 28.19
CA GLN A 259 1.32 -6.93 28.48
C GLN A 259 -0.19 -6.95 28.16
N SER A 260 -0.98 -6.23 28.96
CA SER A 260 -2.43 -6.15 28.81
C SER A 260 -2.89 -4.99 27.93
N THR A 261 -2.05 -3.97 27.74
CA THR A 261 -2.32 -2.81 26.91
C THR A 261 -1.15 -2.51 25.98
N LEU A 262 -1.40 -1.81 24.88
CA LEU A 262 -0.35 -1.32 24.00
C LEU A 262 0.55 -0.31 24.71
N ARG A 263 -0.03 0.50 25.56
CA ARG A 263 0.71 1.45 26.39
C ARG A 263 1.72 0.74 27.31
N ASP A 264 1.29 -0.32 28.04
CA ASP A 264 2.21 -1.11 28.86
C ASP A 264 3.33 -1.75 28.03
N LEU A 265 3.03 -2.13 26.78
CA LEU A 265 4.02 -2.67 25.87
C LEU A 265 5.07 -1.62 25.48
N LEU A 266 4.66 -0.36 25.30
CA LEU A 266 5.55 0.74 24.92
C LEU A 266 6.33 1.32 26.13
N HIS A 267 5.85 1.13 27.36
CA HIS A 267 6.47 1.65 28.59
C HIS A 267 6.98 0.55 29.53
N PRO A 268 7.86 -0.35 29.10
CA PRO A 268 8.50 -1.23 30.06
C PRO A 268 9.45 -0.42 30.93
N PHE A 269 9.69 -0.92 32.14
CA PHE A 269 10.61 -0.26 33.07
C PHE A 269 11.96 0.06 32.44
N GLY A 270 12.35 1.34 32.46
CA GLY A 270 13.66 1.81 31.98
C GLY A 270 13.83 2.01 30.47
N SER A 271 12.77 1.90 29.66
CA SER A 271 12.82 2.13 28.22
C SER A 271 11.87 3.23 27.77
N ARG A 272 12.23 3.94 26.71
CA ARG A 272 11.36 4.94 26.07
C ARG A 272 10.44 4.30 25.03
N PRO A 273 9.24 4.84 24.75
CA PRO A 273 8.35 4.40 23.69
C PRO A 273 9.03 4.31 22.33
N THR A 274 9.86 5.31 21.98
CA THR A 274 10.66 5.33 20.75
C THR A 274 11.58 4.13 20.61
N GLU A 275 12.28 3.77 21.68
CA GLU A 275 13.17 2.59 21.69
C GLU A 275 12.37 1.31 21.53
N ARG A 276 11.21 1.24 22.18
CA ARG A 276 10.32 0.09 22.09
C ARG A 276 9.71 -0.08 20.72
N LEU A 277 9.34 1.01 20.05
CA LEU A 277 8.88 1.01 18.66
C LEU A 277 9.93 0.40 17.72
N ARG A 278 11.21 0.73 17.93
CA ARG A 278 12.34 0.14 17.18
C ARG A 278 12.48 -1.35 17.44
N GLN A 279 12.22 -1.79 18.65
CA GLN A 279 12.42 -3.17 19.12
C GLN A 279 11.21 -4.09 18.89
N LEU A 280 10.10 -3.64 18.28
CA LEU A 280 8.87 -4.44 18.15
C LEU A 280 9.12 -5.83 17.52
N ALA A 281 10.03 -5.96 16.55
CA ALA A 281 10.39 -7.25 15.98
C ALA A 281 10.97 -8.25 17.01
N THR A 282 11.66 -7.73 18.02
CA THR A 282 12.24 -8.55 19.12
C THR A 282 11.22 -8.78 20.22
N VAL A 283 10.39 -7.77 20.50
CA VAL A 283 9.38 -7.79 21.57
C VAL A 283 8.22 -8.71 21.21
N ILE A 284 7.88 -8.81 19.93
CA ILE A 284 6.80 -9.66 19.40
C ILE A 284 7.42 -10.69 18.43
N PRO A 285 8.19 -11.67 18.92
CA PRO A 285 8.99 -12.54 18.07
C PRO A 285 8.14 -13.41 17.14
N LEU A 286 6.92 -13.77 17.55
CA LEU A 286 5.99 -14.54 16.73
C LEU A 286 5.56 -13.81 15.45
N LEU A 287 5.52 -12.48 15.47
CA LEU A 287 5.15 -11.61 14.34
C LEU A 287 6.33 -10.76 13.83
N SER A 288 7.56 -11.11 14.18
CA SER A 288 8.75 -10.29 13.88
C SER A 288 8.87 -9.90 12.40
N SER A 289 8.51 -10.81 11.48
CA SER A 289 8.60 -10.56 10.03
C SER A 289 7.73 -9.40 9.52
N VAL A 290 6.68 -9.02 10.26
CA VAL A 290 5.83 -7.87 9.90
C VAL A 290 6.56 -6.56 10.17
N PHE A 291 7.43 -6.53 11.19
CA PHE A 291 8.17 -5.34 11.63
C PHE A 291 9.53 -5.16 10.98
N GLU A 292 10.02 -6.18 10.25
CA GLU A 292 11.31 -6.15 9.59
C GLU A 292 11.30 -5.29 8.32
N ASP A 293 12.49 -4.82 7.95
CA ASP A 293 12.75 -4.15 6.67
C ASP A 293 12.00 -2.83 6.48
N ASP A 294 11.77 -2.07 7.55
CA ASP A 294 11.06 -0.79 7.50
C ASP A 294 12.06 0.39 7.34
N PRO A 295 12.10 1.03 6.15
CA PRO A 295 12.99 2.16 5.91
C PRO A 295 12.55 3.44 6.63
N PHE A 296 11.33 3.48 7.17
CA PHE A 296 10.78 4.65 7.84
C PHE A 296 11.23 4.81 9.30
N LEU A 297 11.98 3.83 9.84
CA LEU A 297 12.52 3.90 11.21
C LEU A 297 13.65 4.92 11.42
N TRP A 298 14.05 5.68 10.39
CA TRP A 298 14.99 6.80 10.53
C TRP A 298 14.58 7.80 11.63
N LEU A 299 13.28 7.92 11.89
CA LEU A 299 12.73 8.79 12.94
C LEU A 299 13.26 8.42 14.35
N CYS A 300 13.48 7.13 14.62
CA CYS A 300 14.07 6.70 15.89
C CYS A 300 15.53 7.14 16.04
N ASP A 301 16.27 7.23 14.91
CA ASP A 301 17.67 7.70 14.96
C ASP A 301 17.72 9.22 15.11
N VAL A 302 16.75 9.93 14.52
CA VAL A 302 16.60 11.37 14.78
C VAL A 302 16.26 11.60 16.25
N ALA A 303 15.41 10.78 16.84
CA ALA A 303 15.10 10.87 18.27
C ALA A 303 16.31 10.62 19.17
N ASP A 304 17.24 9.70 18.77
CA ASP A 304 18.49 9.49 19.49
C ASP A 304 19.42 10.73 19.40
N ALA A 305 19.37 11.47 18.29
CA ALA A 305 20.20 12.64 18.03
C ALA A 305 19.59 13.96 18.52
N ASP A 306 18.28 14.03 18.71
CA ASP A 306 17.53 15.24 19.09
C ASP A 306 16.56 14.94 20.27
N PRO A 307 17.00 15.17 21.51
CA PRO A 307 16.17 14.92 22.69
C PRO A 307 14.84 15.69 22.68
N THR A 308 14.80 16.89 22.10
CA THR A 308 13.56 17.68 22.02
C THR A 308 12.54 17.02 21.09
N PHE A 309 12.99 16.48 19.97
CA PHE A 309 12.13 15.68 19.08
C PHE A 309 11.73 14.38 19.77
N ALA A 310 12.66 13.71 20.45
CA ALA A 310 12.40 12.46 21.15
C ALA A 310 11.27 12.59 22.18
N ASP A 311 11.25 13.65 23.00
CA ASP A 311 10.20 13.86 24.01
C ASP A 311 8.82 14.09 23.37
N LYS A 312 8.76 14.87 22.29
CA LYS A 312 7.52 15.05 21.52
C LYS A 312 7.06 13.75 20.88
N PHE A 313 7.99 13.00 20.29
CA PHE A 313 7.69 11.76 19.62
C PHE A 313 7.15 10.70 20.60
N ASP A 314 7.75 10.56 21.77
CA ASP A 314 7.25 9.69 22.83
C ASP A 314 5.83 10.07 23.26
N SER A 315 5.54 11.38 23.41
CA SER A 315 4.19 11.86 23.72
C SER A 315 3.19 11.49 22.61
N HIS A 316 3.55 11.63 21.35
CA HIS A 316 2.69 11.23 20.22
C HIS A 316 2.43 9.72 20.20
N LEU A 317 3.44 8.90 20.52
CA LEU A 317 3.27 7.45 20.63
C LEU A 317 2.30 7.06 21.75
N ASP A 318 2.37 7.75 22.87
CA ASP A 318 1.45 7.57 24.00
C ASP A 318 0.01 7.90 23.63
N ASP A 319 -0.20 9.05 22.99
CA ASP A 319 -1.53 9.47 22.56
C ASP A 319 -2.14 8.47 21.55
N LEU A 320 -1.31 7.97 20.60
CA LEU A 320 -1.76 6.94 19.65
C LEU A 320 -2.04 5.61 20.35
N ALA A 321 -1.19 5.19 21.29
CA ALA A 321 -1.38 3.94 22.02
C ALA A 321 -2.69 3.96 22.80
N CYS A 322 -3.02 5.09 23.41
CA CYS A 322 -4.25 5.29 24.15
C CYS A 322 -5.49 5.13 23.27
N ILE A 323 -5.48 5.74 22.06
CA ILE A 323 -6.58 5.59 21.11
C ILE A 323 -6.70 4.13 20.66
N LEU A 324 -5.58 3.49 20.32
CA LEU A 324 -5.58 2.11 19.84
C LEU A 324 -5.97 1.10 20.92
N ASP A 325 -5.70 1.37 22.20
CA ASP A 325 -6.09 0.50 23.30
C ASP A 325 -7.61 0.43 23.50
N GLU A 326 -8.35 1.46 23.09
CA GLU A 326 -9.81 1.45 23.10
C GLU A 326 -10.43 0.62 21.96
N LEU A 327 -9.64 0.26 20.94
CA LEU A 327 -10.13 -0.43 19.75
C LEU A 327 -10.11 -1.94 19.93
N ASP A 328 -11.20 -2.59 19.49
CA ASP A 328 -11.21 -4.03 19.26
C ASP A 328 -10.81 -4.31 17.82
N LEU A 329 -9.58 -4.79 17.64
CA LEU A 329 -9.01 -5.12 16.32
C LEU A 329 -9.27 -6.57 15.91
N VAL A 330 -9.86 -7.39 16.81
CA VAL A 330 -10.23 -8.76 16.50
C VAL A 330 -11.47 -8.74 15.59
N GLY A 331 -11.32 -9.28 14.38
CA GLY A 331 -12.40 -9.27 13.38
C GLY A 331 -12.45 -8.02 12.49
N VAL A 332 -11.48 -7.10 12.61
CA VAL A 332 -11.32 -6.00 11.66
C VAL A 332 -11.08 -6.56 10.26
N SER A 333 -11.89 -6.13 9.30
CA SER A 333 -11.74 -6.58 7.92
C SER A 333 -10.49 -5.96 7.28
N TYR A 334 -9.82 -6.71 6.41
CA TYR A 334 -8.68 -6.23 5.64
C TYR A 334 -8.99 -4.96 4.81
N ASP A 335 -10.24 -4.79 4.40
CA ASP A 335 -10.72 -3.62 3.65
C ASP A 335 -10.63 -2.32 4.46
N PHE A 336 -10.53 -2.46 5.77
CA PHE A 336 -10.36 -1.37 6.71
C PHE A 336 -9.12 -0.49 6.43
N LEU A 337 -7.92 -1.09 6.31
CA LEU A 337 -6.70 -0.33 6.04
C LEU A 337 -6.72 0.31 4.65
N ARG A 338 -7.29 -0.37 3.66
CA ARG A 338 -7.49 0.19 2.32
C ARG A 338 -8.36 1.44 2.37
N ARG A 339 -9.52 1.37 3.02
CA ARG A 339 -10.44 2.51 3.16
C ARG A 339 -9.80 3.63 3.96
N PHE A 340 -9.10 3.30 5.04
CA PHE A 340 -8.35 4.27 5.84
C PHE A 340 -7.34 5.04 4.98
N TYR A 341 -6.51 4.35 4.21
CA TYR A 341 -5.53 4.95 3.32
C TYR A 341 -6.20 5.81 2.23
N GLN A 342 -7.28 5.33 1.60
CA GLN A 342 -8.01 6.08 0.57
C GLN A 342 -8.59 7.39 1.09
N HIS A 343 -8.96 7.45 2.36
CA HIS A 343 -9.39 8.70 3.00
C HIS A 343 -8.21 9.63 3.36
N PHE A 344 -7.02 9.05 3.53
CA PHE A 344 -5.82 9.80 3.87
C PHE A 344 -5.22 10.56 2.70
N PHE A 345 -5.29 10.00 1.51
CA PHE A 345 -4.78 10.60 0.28
C PHE A 345 -5.90 10.91 -0.71
N ASP A 346 -5.97 12.17 -1.14
CA ASP A 346 -6.93 12.60 -2.16
C ASP A 346 -6.66 11.92 -3.52
N PRO A 347 -7.68 11.70 -4.37
CA PRO A 347 -7.53 11.06 -5.66
C PRO A 347 -6.42 11.61 -6.56
N PRO A 348 -6.20 12.94 -6.68
CA PRO A 348 -5.10 13.48 -7.47
C PRO A 348 -3.71 13.07 -6.95
N ILE A 349 -3.57 12.95 -5.63
CA ILE A 349 -2.32 12.53 -5.00
C ILE A 349 -2.08 11.06 -5.30
N ARG A 350 -3.08 10.18 -5.09
CA ARG A 350 -2.97 8.74 -5.37
C ARG A 350 -2.64 8.46 -6.84
N ARG A 351 -3.29 9.16 -7.77
CA ARG A 351 -2.98 9.08 -9.21
C ARG A 351 -1.54 9.45 -9.52
N ALA A 352 -1.05 10.51 -8.89
CA ALA A 352 0.32 10.99 -9.08
C ALA A 352 1.36 10.02 -8.50
N LEU A 353 0.99 9.30 -7.44
CA LEU A 353 1.83 8.26 -6.82
C LEU A 353 1.78 6.93 -7.59
N GLY A 354 0.91 6.82 -8.62
CA GLY A 354 0.73 5.59 -9.38
C GLY A 354 0.01 4.49 -8.59
N GLU A 355 -0.67 4.85 -7.51
CA GLU A 355 -1.35 3.92 -6.64
C GLU A 355 -2.79 3.70 -7.11
N PHE A 356 -2.99 2.65 -7.85
CA PHE A 356 -4.30 2.19 -8.30
C PHE A 356 -4.70 0.96 -7.49
N TYR A 357 -5.58 1.18 -6.51
CA TYR A 357 -6.14 0.05 -5.76
C TYR A 357 -7.06 -0.77 -6.67
N THR A 358 -6.83 -2.07 -6.69
CA THR A 358 -7.67 -3.00 -7.44
C THR A 358 -8.92 -3.32 -6.63
N ASP A 359 -10.09 -3.09 -7.21
CA ASP A 359 -11.36 -3.47 -6.58
C ASP A 359 -11.46 -5.00 -6.47
N GLU A 360 -12.08 -5.49 -5.38
CA GLU A 360 -12.24 -6.93 -5.15
C GLU A 360 -13.01 -7.63 -6.28
N SER A 361 -13.94 -6.93 -6.93
CA SER A 361 -14.66 -7.46 -8.08
C SER A 361 -13.74 -7.80 -9.25
N ILE A 362 -12.74 -6.93 -9.51
CA ILE A 362 -11.72 -7.15 -10.54
C ILE A 362 -10.76 -8.28 -10.14
N VAL A 363 -10.37 -8.34 -8.85
CA VAL A 363 -9.56 -9.47 -8.34
C VAL A 363 -10.29 -10.78 -8.56
N ASN A 364 -11.58 -10.85 -8.24
CA ASN A 364 -12.40 -12.05 -8.46
C ASN A 364 -12.49 -12.40 -9.95
N GLU A 365 -12.64 -11.42 -10.85
CA GLU A 365 -12.65 -11.66 -12.30
C GLU A 365 -11.31 -12.23 -12.80
N VAL A 366 -10.16 -11.73 -12.29
CA VAL A 366 -8.82 -12.26 -12.61
C VAL A 366 -8.67 -13.70 -12.12
N LEU A 367 -9.09 -13.99 -10.90
CA LEU A 367 -9.01 -15.32 -10.31
C LEU A 367 -9.95 -16.31 -11.04
N GLU A 368 -11.14 -15.87 -11.42
CA GLU A 368 -12.06 -16.65 -12.23
C GLU A 368 -11.49 -16.92 -13.62
N ALA A 369 -10.88 -15.92 -14.26
CA ALA A 369 -10.21 -16.08 -15.54
C ALA A 369 -9.08 -17.11 -15.48
N ALA A 370 -8.34 -17.15 -14.36
CA ALA A 370 -7.32 -18.16 -14.08
C ALA A 370 -7.89 -19.55 -13.77
N GLY A 371 -9.19 -19.68 -13.51
CA GLY A 371 -9.81 -20.92 -13.04
C GLY A 371 -9.46 -21.25 -11.58
N PHE A 372 -9.14 -20.26 -10.76
CA PHE A 372 -8.81 -20.45 -9.36
C PHE A 372 -10.06 -20.76 -8.54
N ASP A 373 -10.12 -21.95 -7.95
CA ASP A 373 -11.27 -22.47 -7.21
C ASP A 373 -11.09 -22.47 -5.68
N GLY A 374 -10.08 -21.79 -5.17
CA GLY A 374 -9.71 -21.82 -3.75
C GLY A 374 -8.74 -22.96 -3.40
N THR A 375 -8.11 -23.58 -4.40
CA THR A 375 -7.03 -24.58 -4.20
C THR A 375 -5.77 -24.13 -4.90
N ILE A 376 -4.62 -24.45 -4.34
CA ILE A 376 -3.31 -24.13 -4.91
C ILE A 376 -2.42 -25.37 -4.91
N ASP A 377 -1.95 -25.73 -6.09
CA ASP A 377 -0.97 -26.77 -6.29
C ASP A 377 0.40 -26.17 -6.66
N GLY A 378 1.08 -25.64 -5.67
CA GLY A 378 2.35 -24.94 -5.81
C GLY A 378 2.27 -23.47 -5.37
N VAL A 379 3.12 -22.60 -5.95
CA VAL A 379 3.26 -21.21 -5.55
C VAL A 379 2.34 -20.31 -6.36
N LEU A 380 1.62 -19.41 -5.67
CA LEU A 380 0.93 -18.25 -6.24
C LEU A 380 1.72 -16.99 -5.89
N ALA A 381 2.05 -16.18 -6.89
CA ALA A 381 2.73 -14.91 -6.67
C ALA A 381 1.95 -13.73 -7.25
N ASP A 382 1.85 -12.65 -6.47
CA ASP A 382 1.51 -11.33 -6.99
C ASP A 382 2.79 -10.48 -6.96
N ILE A 383 3.33 -10.18 -8.15
CA ILE A 383 4.61 -9.47 -8.32
C ILE A 383 4.47 -7.95 -8.37
N THR A 384 3.29 -7.45 -8.13
CA THR A 384 2.92 -6.02 -8.04
C THR A 384 1.85 -5.85 -6.99
N CYS A 385 2.09 -6.43 -5.80
CA CYS A 385 1.01 -6.69 -4.85
C CYS A 385 0.39 -5.43 -4.22
N GLY A 386 1.06 -4.27 -4.32
CA GLY A 386 0.59 -3.05 -3.68
C GLY A 386 0.26 -3.28 -2.21
N SER A 387 -0.93 -2.92 -1.79
CA SER A 387 -1.43 -3.17 -0.43
C SER A 387 -1.90 -4.62 -0.17
N GLY A 388 -1.74 -5.54 -1.13
CA GLY A 388 -2.01 -6.97 -0.97
C GLY A 388 -3.44 -7.42 -1.25
N THR A 389 -4.23 -6.69 -2.03
CA THR A 389 -5.65 -7.05 -2.29
C THR A 389 -5.79 -8.46 -2.89
N PHE A 390 -4.97 -8.82 -3.89
CA PHE A 390 -4.97 -10.18 -4.45
C PHE A 390 -4.62 -11.24 -3.41
N LEU A 391 -3.58 -10.97 -2.60
CA LEU A 391 -3.13 -11.90 -1.55
C LEU A 391 -4.25 -12.18 -0.57
N VAL A 392 -4.94 -11.15 -0.11
CA VAL A 392 -6.05 -11.23 0.84
C VAL A 392 -7.20 -12.08 0.30
N VAL A 393 -7.66 -11.78 -0.93
CA VAL A 393 -8.76 -12.52 -1.55
C VAL A 393 -8.39 -14.01 -1.75
N VAL A 394 -7.15 -14.26 -2.18
CA VAL A 394 -6.63 -15.63 -2.34
C VAL A 394 -6.60 -16.36 -1.00
N ILE A 395 -6.05 -15.75 0.05
CA ILE A 395 -5.97 -16.35 1.40
C ILE A 395 -7.36 -16.71 1.91
N ARG A 396 -8.31 -15.79 1.80
CA ARG A 396 -9.70 -16.02 2.24
C ARG A 396 -10.34 -17.17 1.49
N LYS A 397 -10.20 -17.23 0.16
CA LYS A 397 -10.72 -18.34 -0.65
C LYS A 397 -10.07 -19.68 -0.29
N LEU A 398 -8.77 -19.70 0.02
CA LEU A 398 -8.06 -20.90 0.49
C LEU A 398 -8.59 -21.38 1.85
N ILE A 399 -8.76 -20.46 2.80
CA ILE A 399 -9.31 -20.79 4.14
C ILE A 399 -10.74 -21.28 4.00
N GLU A 400 -11.59 -20.57 3.26
CA GLU A 400 -12.98 -20.94 3.02
C GLU A 400 -13.10 -22.34 2.39
N LYS A 401 -12.32 -22.60 1.34
CA LYS A 401 -12.30 -23.90 0.66
C LYS A 401 -11.87 -25.02 1.58
N GLU A 402 -10.84 -24.78 2.42
CA GLU A 402 -10.36 -25.77 3.37
C GLU A 402 -11.38 -26.06 4.47
N ARG A 403 -12.08 -25.01 4.97
CA ARG A 403 -13.16 -25.17 5.96
C ARG A 403 -14.36 -25.97 5.44
N GLN A 404 -14.59 -25.99 4.13
CA GLN A 404 -15.66 -26.78 3.48
C GLN A 404 -15.30 -28.26 3.33
N ARG A 405 -14.05 -28.67 3.57
CA ARG A 405 -13.65 -30.09 3.47
C ARG A 405 -14.25 -30.93 4.61
N ALA A 406 -14.58 -32.16 4.31
CA ALA A 406 -15.07 -33.11 5.32
C ALA A 406 -14.06 -33.36 6.46
N ARG A 407 -12.78 -33.19 6.18
CA ARG A 407 -11.66 -33.25 7.16
C ARG A 407 -10.70 -32.10 6.89
N PRO A 408 -10.95 -30.95 7.51
CA PRO A 408 -10.07 -29.80 7.35
C PRO A 408 -8.66 -30.06 7.94
N MET A 409 -7.66 -29.43 7.37
CA MET A 409 -6.30 -29.45 7.93
C MET A 409 -6.28 -28.76 9.31
N PRO A 410 -5.37 -29.18 10.20
CA PRO A 410 -5.08 -28.40 11.41
C PRO A 410 -4.65 -26.98 11.06
N ASP A 411 -5.07 -25.99 11.87
CA ASP A 411 -4.82 -24.56 11.60
C ASP A 411 -3.33 -24.25 11.40
N ALA A 412 -2.44 -24.86 12.18
CA ALA A 412 -0.99 -24.69 12.03
C ALA A 412 -0.50 -25.18 10.65
N THR A 413 -1.01 -26.31 10.17
CA THR A 413 -0.64 -26.85 8.86
C THR A 413 -1.18 -25.97 7.74
N LEU A 414 -2.42 -25.50 7.86
CA LEU A 414 -3.03 -24.58 6.90
C LEU A 414 -2.26 -23.26 6.85
N LEU A 415 -1.93 -22.69 8.00
CA LEU A 415 -1.15 -21.47 8.11
C LEU A 415 0.21 -21.59 7.43
N CYS A 416 0.98 -22.66 7.71
CA CYS A 416 2.24 -22.94 7.03
C CYS A 416 2.06 -23.14 5.51
N SER A 417 0.98 -23.80 5.09
CA SER A 417 0.69 -24.00 3.68
C SER A 417 0.40 -22.68 2.96
N ILE A 418 -0.37 -21.78 3.56
CA ILE A 418 -0.68 -20.46 3.00
C ILE A 418 0.58 -19.62 2.92
N THR A 419 1.34 -19.51 4.02
CA THR A 419 2.55 -18.68 4.07
C THR A 419 3.70 -19.22 3.21
N GLY A 420 3.70 -20.52 2.92
CA GLY A 420 4.65 -21.13 1.98
C GLY A 420 4.29 -21.00 0.50
N LYS A 421 3.04 -20.61 0.18
CA LYS A 421 2.53 -20.66 -1.19
C LYS A 421 2.02 -19.33 -1.74
N VAL A 422 1.56 -18.41 -0.90
CA VAL A 422 0.96 -17.13 -1.33
C VAL A 422 1.95 -16.02 -1.10
N ILE A 423 2.58 -15.53 -2.17
CA ILE A 423 3.73 -14.62 -2.12
C ILE A 423 3.36 -13.27 -2.73
N GLY A 424 3.73 -12.19 -2.04
CA GLY A 424 3.60 -10.81 -2.54
C GLY A 424 4.95 -10.15 -2.74
N ILE A 425 5.07 -9.33 -3.78
CA ILE A 425 6.27 -8.55 -4.07
C ILE A 425 5.82 -7.16 -4.51
N ASP A 426 6.45 -6.14 -3.96
CA ASP A 426 6.29 -4.77 -4.44
C ASP A 426 7.56 -3.97 -4.19
N LEU A 427 7.77 -2.94 -5.00
CA LEU A 427 8.91 -2.05 -4.86
C LEU A 427 8.65 -0.94 -3.83
N HIS A 428 7.38 -0.65 -3.54
CA HIS A 428 6.96 0.44 -2.67
C HIS A 428 7.01 0.02 -1.19
N PRO A 429 7.86 0.64 -0.34
CA PRO A 429 8.05 0.16 1.03
C PRO A 429 6.80 0.30 1.90
N PHE A 430 6.03 1.40 1.73
CA PHE A 430 4.80 1.60 2.47
C PHE A 430 3.70 0.61 2.02
N ALA A 431 3.59 0.35 0.71
CA ALA A 431 2.67 -0.67 0.19
C ALA A 431 2.97 -2.05 0.79
N ILE A 432 4.25 -2.42 0.91
CA ILE A 432 4.69 -3.66 1.57
C ILE A 432 4.29 -3.69 3.05
N ALA A 433 4.46 -2.59 3.78
CA ALA A 433 4.02 -2.53 5.18
C ALA A 433 2.51 -2.78 5.29
N MET A 434 1.71 -2.13 4.44
CA MET A 434 0.27 -2.37 4.36
C MET A 434 -0.07 -3.81 3.96
N ALA A 435 0.61 -4.35 2.94
CA ALA A 435 0.36 -5.71 2.45
C ALA A 435 0.65 -6.77 3.53
N ARG A 436 1.71 -6.59 4.32
CA ARG A 436 2.03 -7.48 5.46
C ARG A 436 0.93 -7.46 6.52
N VAL A 437 0.43 -6.27 6.86
CA VAL A 437 -0.66 -6.14 7.82
C VAL A 437 -1.97 -6.71 7.26
N ASN A 438 -2.30 -6.43 6.01
CA ASN A 438 -3.48 -6.98 5.35
C ASN A 438 -3.40 -8.51 5.22
N TYR A 439 -2.23 -9.05 4.93
CA TYR A 439 -1.96 -10.49 4.92
C TYR A 439 -2.24 -11.10 6.31
N LEU A 440 -1.70 -10.47 7.35
CA LEU A 440 -1.92 -10.88 8.73
C LEU A 440 -3.42 -10.86 9.08
N LEU A 441 -4.14 -9.79 8.75
CA LEU A 441 -5.59 -9.70 8.98
C LEU A 441 -6.38 -10.75 8.19
N ALA A 442 -5.95 -11.08 6.96
CA ALA A 442 -6.60 -12.08 6.13
C ALA A 442 -6.47 -13.50 6.71
N LEU A 443 -5.41 -13.78 7.47
CA LEU A 443 -5.24 -15.05 8.18
C LEU A 443 -6.26 -15.22 9.33
N GLY A 444 -6.77 -14.12 9.88
CA GLY A 444 -7.92 -14.09 10.81
C GLY A 444 -7.81 -15.09 11.95
N GLU A 445 -8.76 -16.03 12.03
CA GLU A 445 -8.86 -17.03 13.09
C GLU A 445 -7.65 -17.99 13.18
N LEU A 446 -6.84 -18.11 12.11
CA LEU A 446 -5.64 -18.94 12.14
C LEU A 446 -4.55 -18.37 13.04
N LEU A 447 -4.63 -17.09 13.44
CA LEU A 447 -3.64 -16.40 14.28
C LEU A 447 -3.86 -16.64 15.79
N SER A 448 -4.45 -17.74 16.19
CA SER A 448 -4.58 -18.03 17.61
C SER A 448 -3.21 -18.25 18.27
N HIS A 449 -3.09 -17.87 19.54
CA HIS A 449 -1.85 -18.08 20.32
C HIS A 449 -1.34 -19.53 20.24
N LYS A 450 -2.27 -20.50 20.34
CA LYS A 450 -1.96 -21.94 20.21
C LYS A 450 -1.36 -22.27 18.85
N THR A 451 -1.92 -21.76 17.77
CA THR A 451 -1.43 -21.99 16.39
C THR A 451 -0.04 -21.41 16.22
N LEU A 452 0.16 -20.17 16.66
CA LEU A 452 1.42 -19.46 16.52
C LEU A 452 2.54 -20.10 17.37
N GLN A 453 2.23 -20.58 18.58
CA GLN A 453 3.18 -21.36 19.37
C GLN A 453 3.60 -22.66 18.69
N ALA A 454 2.67 -23.34 18.02
CA ALA A 454 2.95 -24.60 17.33
C ALA A 454 3.91 -24.43 16.13
N ILE A 455 3.85 -23.28 15.43
CA ILE A 455 4.73 -22.98 14.28
C ILE A 455 6.01 -22.23 14.67
N GLY A 456 6.06 -21.68 15.89
CA GLY A 456 7.14 -20.80 16.33
C GLY A 456 7.02 -19.41 15.72
N ARG A 457 7.88 -19.03 14.80
CA ARG A 457 7.88 -17.72 14.14
C ARG A 457 7.02 -17.72 12.88
N LEU A 458 6.06 -16.81 12.79
CA LEU A 458 5.28 -16.58 11.58
C LEU A 458 6.11 -15.76 10.57
N HIS A 459 6.32 -16.32 9.38
CA HIS A 459 6.91 -15.60 8.26
C HIS A 459 5.80 -15.14 7.30
N ILE A 460 5.68 -13.83 7.10
CA ILE A 460 4.76 -13.25 6.09
C ILE A 460 5.54 -13.07 4.79
N PRO A 461 5.22 -13.83 3.72
CA PRO A 461 5.99 -13.87 2.48
C PRO A 461 5.65 -12.69 1.56
N VAL A 462 5.78 -11.48 2.07
CA VAL A 462 5.57 -10.23 1.33
C VAL A 462 6.90 -9.48 1.31
N TYR A 463 7.51 -9.40 0.12
CA TYR A 463 8.89 -8.98 -0.05
C TYR A 463 8.99 -7.58 -0.65
N TRP A 464 9.73 -6.70 0.02
CA TRP A 464 10.12 -5.42 -0.53
C TRP A 464 11.25 -5.62 -1.53
N ALA A 465 10.93 -5.69 -2.82
CA ALA A 465 11.89 -5.95 -3.88
C ALA A 465 11.43 -5.41 -5.23
N ASP A 466 12.39 -5.19 -6.12
CA ASP A 466 12.11 -4.89 -7.52
C ASP A 466 11.84 -6.20 -8.29
N SER A 467 10.59 -6.46 -8.61
CA SER A 467 10.14 -7.65 -9.35
C SER A 467 10.77 -7.78 -10.73
N LEU A 468 11.14 -6.65 -11.34
CA LEU A 468 11.76 -6.61 -12.67
C LEU A 468 13.28 -6.69 -12.61
N ALA A 469 13.91 -6.60 -11.43
CA ALA A 469 15.34 -6.79 -11.32
C ALA A 469 15.70 -8.24 -11.67
N ARG A 470 16.66 -8.37 -12.56
CA ARG A 470 17.30 -9.65 -12.90
C ARG A 470 18.68 -9.66 -12.29
N LEU A 471 19.04 -10.75 -11.64
CA LEU A 471 20.42 -11.01 -11.32
C LEU A 471 21.16 -11.25 -12.62
N VAL A 472 22.20 -10.44 -12.88
CA VAL A 472 22.94 -10.52 -14.15
C VAL A 472 23.81 -11.75 -14.10
N VAL A 473 23.37 -12.84 -14.70
CA VAL A 473 24.25 -13.96 -15.02
C VAL A 473 25.05 -13.53 -16.26
N PRO A 474 26.38 -13.42 -16.17
CA PRO A 474 27.20 -13.10 -17.33
C PRO A 474 26.93 -14.11 -18.45
N LYS A 475 26.62 -13.63 -19.66
CA LYS A 475 26.31 -14.47 -20.84
C LYS A 475 27.45 -15.37 -21.29
N GLN A 476 28.65 -15.21 -20.74
CA GLN A 476 29.79 -16.08 -20.92
C GLN A 476 30.11 -16.74 -19.59
N ARG A 477 29.75 -18.03 -19.47
CA ARG A 477 30.39 -18.95 -18.55
C ARG A 477 31.87 -19.10 -18.90
N GLN A 478 32.63 -18.04 -18.77
CA GLN A 478 34.07 -18.15 -18.54
C GLN A 478 34.23 -18.51 -17.07
N LEU A 479 35.05 -19.50 -16.79
CA LEU A 479 35.39 -20.05 -15.45
C LEU A 479 35.75 -18.99 -14.37
N ALA A 480 35.59 -17.72 -14.62
CA ALA A 480 36.12 -16.63 -13.78
C ALA A 480 35.08 -15.77 -13.06
N SER A 481 33.78 -15.96 -13.18
CA SER A 481 32.84 -15.13 -12.41
C SER A 481 31.80 -15.95 -11.65
N LEU A 482 32.23 -16.45 -10.52
CA LEU A 482 31.37 -16.98 -9.44
C LEU A 482 30.67 -15.83 -8.69
N THR A 483 30.57 -14.63 -9.32
CA THR A 483 30.02 -13.43 -8.68
C THR A 483 28.89 -12.81 -9.50
N GLU A 484 27.96 -12.19 -8.82
CA GLU A 484 26.83 -11.46 -9.40
C GLU A 484 26.92 -9.98 -9.07
N VAL A 485 26.46 -9.12 -9.98
CA VAL A 485 26.36 -7.68 -9.74
C VAL A 485 24.89 -7.32 -9.49
N VAL A 486 24.62 -6.83 -8.31
CA VAL A 486 23.31 -6.33 -7.90
C VAL A 486 23.30 -4.82 -7.97
N LYS A 487 22.39 -4.25 -8.75
CA LYS A 487 22.17 -2.81 -8.86
C LYS A 487 20.92 -2.40 -8.11
N ILE A 488 21.08 -1.53 -7.14
CA ILE A 488 19.96 -0.98 -6.38
C ILE A 488 19.81 0.50 -6.71
N PRO A 489 18.62 0.97 -7.13
CA PRO A 489 18.38 2.37 -7.37
C PRO A 489 18.81 3.23 -6.18
N ALA A 490 19.50 4.34 -6.44
CA ALA A 490 20.07 5.27 -5.46
C ALA A 490 21.15 4.73 -4.52
N LEU A 491 21.37 3.41 -4.41
CA LEU A 491 22.41 2.82 -3.55
C LEU A 491 23.66 2.41 -4.32
N GLY A 492 23.54 2.17 -5.63
CA GLY A 492 24.68 1.78 -6.47
C GLY A 492 24.75 0.28 -6.78
N GLU A 493 25.95 -0.17 -7.11
CA GLU A 493 26.23 -1.54 -7.53
C GLU A 493 27.01 -2.29 -6.45
N PHE A 494 26.56 -3.51 -6.16
CA PHE A 494 27.19 -4.43 -5.23
C PHE A 494 27.61 -5.69 -5.97
N THR A 495 28.86 -6.10 -5.82
CA THR A 495 29.34 -7.38 -6.31
C THR A 495 29.24 -8.40 -5.18
N LEU A 496 28.49 -9.46 -5.39
CA LEU A 496 28.22 -10.51 -4.42
C LEU A 496 28.69 -11.86 -4.97
N PRO A 497 29.05 -12.84 -4.13
CA PRO A 497 29.18 -14.23 -4.57
C PRO A 497 27.87 -14.71 -5.19
N HIS A 498 27.93 -15.59 -6.20
CA HIS A 498 26.75 -16.15 -6.82
C HIS A 498 25.86 -16.85 -5.78
N HIS A 499 24.55 -16.64 -5.85
CA HIS A 499 23.59 -17.17 -4.86
C HIS A 499 23.49 -18.72 -4.84
N GLU A 500 23.86 -19.39 -5.94
CA GLU A 500 23.96 -20.85 -5.99
C GLU A 500 25.21 -21.37 -5.26
N GLU A 501 26.22 -20.52 -5.06
CA GLU A 501 27.49 -20.87 -4.44
C GLU A 501 27.56 -20.50 -2.95
N VAL A 502 26.87 -19.41 -2.57
CA VAL A 502 26.88 -18.90 -1.20
C VAL A 502 25.46 -18.58 -0.74
N ASP A 503 25.11 -19.06 0.44
CA ASP A 503 23.86 -18.68 1.09
C ASP A 503 23.93 -17.21 1.53
N TRP A 504 23.22 -16.35 0.82
CA TRP A 504 23.18 -14.92 1.10
C TRP A 504 22.53 -14.57 2.44
N GLU A 505 21.65 -15.41 2.98
CA GLU A 505 21.12 -15.22 4.34
C GLU A 505 22.26 -15.28 5.37
N LYS A 506 23.11 -16.29 5.26
CA LYS A 506 24.32 -16.41 6.10
C LYS A 506 25.29 -15.26 5.86
N LEU A 507 25.55 -14.92 4.58
CA LEU A 507 26.46 -13.84 4.23
C LEU A 507 26.01 -12.48 4.81
N PHE A 508 24.73 -12.13 4.68
CA PHE A 508 24.22 -10.87 5.18
C PHE A 508 24.10 -10.83 6.70
N SER A 509 23.76 -11.95 7.35
CA SER A 509 23.82 -12.06 8.80
C SER A 509 25.27 -11.85 9.30
N ALA A 510 26.22 -12.49 8.67
CA ALA A 510 27.64 -12.34 8.99
C ALA A 510 28.15 -10.90 8.78
N LEU A 511 27.74 -10.25 7.69
CA LEU A 511 28.03 -8.83 7.43
C LEU A 511 27.46 -7.89 8.49
N LYS A 512 26.22 -8.09 8.87
CA LYS A 512 25.55 -7.30 9.90
C LYS A 512 26.25 -7.45 11.26
N GLU A 513 26.64 -8.67 11.62
CA GLU A 513 27.31 -8.96 12.88
C GLU A 513 28.80 -8.55 12.89
N ALA A 514 29.41 -8.39 11.71
CA ALA A 514 30.79 -7.94 11.58
C ALA A 514 30.94 -6.42 11.78
N LEU A 515 29.87 -5.66 11.65
CA LEU A 515 29.86 -4.22 11.90
C LEU A 515 29.80 -3.92 13.41
N PRO A 516 30.49 -2.89 13.89
CA PRO A 516 30.41 -2.48 15.28
C PRO A 516 29.02 -1.91 15.58
N GLN A 517 28.49 -2.19 16.76
CA GLN A 517 27.21 -1.62 17.19
C GLN A 517 27.28 -0.10 17.41
N ARG A 518 28.45 0.42 17.78
CA ARG A 518 28.72 1.86 17.98
C ARG A 518 30.15 2.18 17.53
N GLY A 519 30.34 3.40 16.99
CA GLY A 519 31.65 3.90 16.59
C GLY A 519 32.00 3.64 15.13
N VAL A 520 33.25 3.89 14.79
CA VAL A 520 33.78 3.82 13.42
C VAL A 520 34.11 2.35 13.07
N ALA A 521 33.61 1.88 11.93
CA ALA A 521 33.95 0.58 11.38
C ALA A 521 35.31 0.67 10.65
N ASP A 522 36.29 -0.13 11.10
CA ASP A 522 37.53 -0.34 10.39
C ASP A 522 37.33 -1.46 9.35
N PRO A 523 37.51 -1.18 8.04
CA PRO A 523 37.31 -2.17 6.99
C PRO A 523 38.03 -3.49 7.21
N LYS A 524 39.28 -3.46 7.71
CA LYS A 524 40.08 -4.67 7.99
C LYS A 524 39.49 -5.51 9.12
N LYS A 525 38.97 -4.85 10.16
CA LYS A 525 38.30 -5.56 11.26
C LYS A 525 36.96 -6.15 10.80
N VAL A 526 36.22 -5.43 9.98
CA VAL A 526 34.96 -5.94 9.39
C VAL A 526 35.25 -7.15 8.50
N GLU A 527 36.28 -7.08 7.66
CA GLU A 527 36.74 -8.19 6.83
C GLU A 527 37.12 -9.43 7.68
N GLU A 528 37.94 -9.24 8.71
CA GLU A 528 38.38 -10.32 9.61
C GLU A 528 37.17 -10.95 10.33
N GLN A 529 36.23 -10.15 10.82
CA GLN A 529 35.02 -10.62 11.49
C GLN A 529 34.06 -11.32 10.53
N LEU A 530 33.97 -10.85 9.30
CA LEU A 530 33.18 -11.50 8.25
C LEU A 530 33.74 -12.86 7.89
N LYS A 531 35.09 -12.96 7.66
CA LYS A 531 35.78 -14.22 7.34
C LYS A 531 35.64 -15.25 8.45
N LYS A 532 35.66 -14.84 9.70
CA LYS A 532 35.49 -15.77 10.86
C LYS A 532 34.09 -16.39 10.95
N ARG A 533 33.09 -15.81 10.31
CA ARG A 533 31.67 -16.23 10.35
C ARG A 533 31.25 -17.06 9.14
N LEU A 534 32.07 -17.12 8.13
CA LEU A 534 31.84 -17.87 6.90
C LEU A 534 32.71 -19.13 6.84
N ASP A 535 32.29 -20.10 6.09
CA ASP A 535 33.03 -21.36 5.88
C ASP A 535 34.35 -21.07 5.15
N GLU A 536 35.41 -21.76 5.52
CA GLU A 536 36.77 -21.55 4.96
C GLU A 536 36.81 -21.71 3.44
N ASP A 537 36.03 -22.64 2.88
CA ASP A 537 35.91 -22.81 1.43
C ASP A 537 35.30 -21.56 0.75
N ILE A 538 34.28 -21.00 1.33
CA ILE A 538 33.67 -19.73 0.83
C ILE A 538 34.71 -18.61 0.93
N VAL A 539 35.39 -18.48 2.04
CA VAL A 539 36.38 -17.42 2.24
C VAL A 539 37.52 -17.54 1.22
N SER A 540 38.03 -18.72 0.95
CA SER A 540 39.14 -18.93 -0.01
C SER A 540 38.70 -18.66 -1.45
N ARG A 541 37.51 -19.07 -1.82
CA ARG A 541 36.99 -18.93 -3.19
C ARG A 541 36.56 -17.50 -3.52
N PHE A 542 36.08 -16.72 -2.55
CA PHE A 542 35.51 -15.38 -2.74
C PHE A 542 36.28 -14.26 -2.03
N GLU A 543 37.53 -14.49 -1.64
CA GLU A 543 38.31 -13.57 -0.82
C GLU A 543 38.27 -12.11 -1.32
N VAL A 544 38.54 -11.90 -2.62
CA VAL A 544 38.55 -10.56 -3.21
C VAL A 544 37.17 -9.89 -3.14
N THR A 545 36.12 -10.69 -3.36
CA THR A 545 34.72 -10.18 -3.31
C THR A 545 34.31 -9.82 -1.90
N LEU A 546 34.66 -10.67 -0.93
CA LEU A 546 34.37 -10.44 0.49
C LEU A 546 35.12 -9.24 1.06
N ASN A 547 36.38 -9.07 0.66
CA ASN A 547 37.20 -7.90 1.07
C ASN A 547 36.54 -6.60 0.56
N ARG A 548 36.19 -6.56 -0.73
CA ARG A 548 35.53 -5.39 -1.31
C ARG A 548 34.17 -5.13 -0.66
N LEU A 549 33.43 -6.17 -0.35
CA LEU A 549 32.14 -6.07 0.32
C LEU A 549 32.32 -5.50 1.75
N ALA A 550 33.32 -5.98 2.51
CA ALA A 550 33.64 -5.46 3.83
C ALA A 550 34.04 -3.98 3.80
N GLU A 551 34.85 -3.56 2.81
CA GLU A 551 35.19 -2.15 2.61
C GLU A 551 33.98 -1.28 2.33
N GLN A 552 33.13 -1.69 1.37
CA GLN A 552 31.91 -0.96 1.02
C GLN A 552 30.98 -0.82 2.23
N TRP A 553 30.83 -1.90 3.02
CA TRP A 553 29.96 -1.89 4.19
C TRP A 553 30.50 -1.05 5.34
N ALA A 554 31.80 -1.12 5.63
CA ALA A 554 32.45 -0.27 6.62
C ALA A 554 32.34 1.22 6.25
N GLU A 555 32.55 1.57 4.98
CA GLU A 555 32.40 2.94 4.49
C GLU A 555 30.97 3.45 4.65
N ARG A 556 29.97 2.61 4.34
CA ARG A 556 28.55 2.95 4.50
C ARG A 556 28.20 3.14 5.98
N HIS A 557 28.63 2.27 6.83
CA HIS A 557 28.45 2.40 8.28
C HIS A 557 29.06 3.71 8.82
N ASN A 558 30.27 4.04 8.40
CA ASN A 558 30.98 5.26 8.83
C ASN A 558 30.32 6.56 8.33
N ARG A 559 29.50 6.47 7.29
CA ARG A 559 28.67 7.58 6.79
C ARG A 559 27.27 7.58 7.39
N ASN A 560 26.99 6.77 8.42
CA ASN A 560 25.66 6.53 8.96
C ASN A 560 24.65 6.07 7.88
N ARG A 561 25.13 5.36 6.87
CA ARG A 561 24.39 4.71 5.79
C ARG A 561 24.46 3.22 6.04
N ASP A 562 23.76 2.79 7.06
CA ASP A 562 23.93 1.47 7.58
C ASP A 562 23.25 0.34 6.75
N SER A 563 23.29 -0.87 7.31
CA SER A 563 22.83 -2.10 6.70
C SER A 563 21.31 -2.23 6.49
N ARG A 564 20.51 -1.18 6.62
CA ARG A 564 19.03 -1.25 6.48
C ARG A 564 18.58 -1.67 5.09
N TRP A 565 19.48 -1.54 4.08
CA TRP A 565 19.19 -1.91 2.70
C TRP A 565 19.56 -3.37 2.38
N LEU A 566 20.22 -4.07 3.30
CA LEU A 566 20.48 -5.51 3.15
C LEU A 566 19.22 -6.33 2.88
N PRO A 567 18.10 -6.05 3.56
CA PRO A 567 16.85 -6.72 3.26
C PRO A 567 16.40 -6.57 1.82
N LEU A 568 16.59 -5.40 1.21
CA LEU A 568 16.22 -5.18 -0.18
C LEU A 568 17.02 -6.08 -1.13
N ILE A 569 18.33 -6.21 -0.89
CA ILE A 569 19.19 -7.11 -1.67
C ILE A 569 18.77 -8.57 -1.46
N ARG A 570 18.57 -8.97 -0.20
CA ARG A 570 18.09 -10.30 0.16
C ARG A 570 16.77 -10.66 -0.53
N ASN A 571 15.84 -9.72 -0.52
CA ASN A 571 14.51 -9.91 -1.08
C ASN A 571 14.52 -10.00 -2.62
N MET A 572 15.51 -9.40 -3.30
CA MET A 572 15.69 -9.60 -4.75
C MET A 572 15.96 -11.07 -5.08
N LEU A 573 16.70 -11.78 -4.22
CA LEU A 573 16.88 -13.24 -4.36
C LEU A 573 15.58 -14.01 -4.19
N ALA A 574 14.73 -13.60 -3.28
CA ALA A 574 13.43 -14.25 -3.10
C ALA A 574 12.62 -14.23 -4.41
N VAL A 575 12.69 -13.11 -5.15
CA VAL A 575 12.06 -12.99 -6.47
C VAL A 575 12.69 -13.94 -7.51
N GLU A 576 14.03 -14.01 -7.56
CA GLU A 576 14.72 -14.85 -8.52
C GLU A 576 14.51 -16.35 -8.24
N ARG A 577 14.43 -16.74 -6.97
CA ARG A 577 14.09 -18.12 -6.57
C ARG A 577 12.70 -18.56 -7.02
N LEU A 578 11.80 -17.64 -7.36
CA LEU A 578 10.48 -17.98 -7.91
C LEU A 578 10.52 -18.37 -9.39
N ARG A 579 11.64 -18.14 -10.09
CA ARG A 579 11.77 -18.42 -11.53
C ARG A 579 11.47 -19.89 -11.84
N GLY A 580 10.47 -20.12 -12.68
CA GLY A 580 10.04 -21.46 -13.07
C GLY A 580 9.31 -22.27 -12.01
N LEU A 581 8.92 -21.65 -10.86
CA LEU A 581 8.28 -22.34 -9.74
C LEU A 581 6.79 -21.99 -9.56
N CYS A 582 6.36 -20.84 -10.05
CA CYS A 582 4.99 -20.39 -9.81
C CYS A 582 3.97 -21.22 -10.61
N SER A 583 2.96 -21.71 -9.95
CA SER A 583 1.78 -22.32 -10.59
C SER A 583 0.81 -21.26 -11.11
N LEU A 584 0.74 -20.13 -10.42
CA LEU A 584 -0.15 -19.02 -10.76
C LEU A 584 0.56 -17.70 -10.43
N VAL A 585 0.60 -16.79 -11.39
CA VAL A 585 1.01 -15.41 -11.20
C VAL A 585 -0.20 -14.53 -11.48
N VAL A 586 -0.56 -13.69 -10.50
CA VAL A 586 -1.69 -12.76 -10.58
C VAL A 586 -1.21 -11.34 -10.30
N GLY A 587 -2.03 -10.33 -10.58
CA GLY A 587 -1.73 -8.96 -10.19
C GLY A 587 -2.35 -7.92 -11.10
N ASN A 588 -2.08 -6.65 -10.74
CA ASN A 588 -2.40 -5.46 -11.50
C ASN A 588 -1.12 -4.62 -11.68
N PRO A 589 -0.31 -4.89 -12.70
CA PRO A 589 0.92 -4.12 -12.91
C PRO A 589 0.62 -2.66 -13.25
N PRO A 590 1.56 -1.72 -12.97
CA PRO A 590 1.34 -0.31 -13.19
C PRO A 590 1.13 0.03 -14.68
N TRP A 591 0.08 0.82 -14.99
CA TRP A 591 -0.31 1.24 -16.35
C TRP A 591 0.36 2.57 -16.72
N VAL A 592 1.67 2.57 -16.74
CA VAL A 592 2.49 3.75 -17.02
C VAL A 592 3.26 3.55 -18.31
N ARG A 593 3.31 4.58 -19.15
CA ARG A 593 4.16 4.53 -20.35
C ARG A 593 5.64 4.56 -19.94
N ILE A 594 6.45 3.71 -20.58
CA ILE A 594 7.85 3.52 -20.21
C ILE A 594 8.71 4.80 -20.31
N HIS A 595 8.30 5.79 -21.11
CA HIS A 595 9.00 7.08 -21.18
C HIS A 595 8.72 8.00 -19.99
N ASN A 596 7.70 7.72 -19.20
CA ASN A 596 7.37 8.47 -17.98
C ASN A 596 8.10 7.93 -16.74
N ILE A 597 8.80 6.79 -16.85
CA ILE A 597 9.61 6.25 -15.76
C ILE A 597 11.04 6.83 -15.82
N GLU A 598 11.72 6.72 -14.70
CA GLU A 598 13.09 7.22 -14.55
C GLU A 598 14.04 6.62 -15.61
N PRO A 599 14.95 7.42 -16.23
CA PRO A 599 15.78 6.99 -17.35
C PRO A 599 16.61 5.73 -17.09
N SER A 600 17.16 5.55 -15.90
CA SER A 600 17.99 4.39 -15.55
C SER A 600 17.16 3.10 -15.55
N LEU A 601 15.96 3.13 -14.99
CA LEU A 601 15.01 2.01 -15.01
C LEU A 601 14.50 1.74 -16.40
N ARG A 602 14.17 2.78 -17.16
CA ARG A 602 13.76 2.65 -18.55
C ARG A 602 14.80 1.94 -19.39
N ASN A 603 16.06 2.35 -19.28
CA ASN A 603 17.17 1.72 -20.01
C ASN A 603 17.35 0.26 -19.61
N ARG A 604 17.23 -0.06 -18.31
CA ARG A 604 17.28 -1.42 -17.82
C ARG A 604 16.15 -2.27 -18.40
N VAL A 605 14.91 -1.78 -18.37
CA VAL A 605 13.76 -2.50 -18.93
C VAL A 605 13.93 -2.79 -20.44
N TYR A 606 14.41 -1.83 -21.21
CA TYR A 606 14.71 -2.07 -22.63
C TYR A 606 15.85 -3.07 -22.83
N ASN A 607 16.83 -3.12 -21.93
CA ASN A 607 17.94 -4.05 -22.05
C ASN A 607 17.55 -5.48 -21.66
N ASP A 608 16.72 -5.63 -20.63
CA ASP A 608 16.45 -6.92 -20.00
C ASP A 608 15.21 -7.62 -20.59
N TYR A 609 14.20 -6.87 -21.10
CA TYR A 609 12.92 -7.41 -21.52
C TYR A 609 12.73 -7.36 -23.05
N ALA A 610 12.59 -8.54 -23.65
CA ALA A 610 12.55 -8.70 -25.11
C ALA A 610 11.30 -8.04 -25.72
N PHE A 611 10.13 -8.17 -25.09
CA PHE A 611 8.90 -7.57 -25.59
C PHE A 611 8.95 -6.03 -25.57
N CYS A 612 9.73 -5.45 -24.66
CA CYS A 612 9.93 -4.00 -24.61
C CYS A 612 10.92 -3.49 -25.66
N ARG A 613 11.88 -4.33 -26.10
CA ARG A 613 12.88 -3.96 -27.12
C ARG A 613 12.35 -4.02 -28.55
N THR A 614 11.35 -4.85 -28.76
CA THR A 614 10.89 -5.15 -30.13
C THR A 614 10.33 -3.91 -30.80
N ALA A 615 10.73 -3.66 -32.02
CA ALA A 615 10.07 -2.69 -32.89
C ALA A 615 8.59 -3.11 -32.99
N GLY A 616 7.65 -2.20 -32.74
CA GLY A 616 6.23 -2.54 -32.78
C GLY A 616 5.80 -3.17 -34.12
N TRP A 617 4.51 -3.39 -34.31
CA TRP A 617 3.95 -4.02 -35.48
C TRP A 617 4.31 -3.26 -36.77
N GLN A 618 5.33 -3.74 -37.50
CA GLN A 618 5.88 -3.06 -38.68
C GLN A 618 4.88 -2.99 -39.84
N ARG A 619 4.23 -4.14 -40.14
CA ARG A 619 3.21 -4.17 -41.21
C ARG A 619 2.06 -3.18 -40.93
N GLY A 620 1.64 -3.06 -39.67
CA GLY A 620 0.62 -2.09 -39.30
C GLY A 620 1.10 -0.65 -39.38
N ALA A 621 2.36 -0.39 -39.07
CA ALA A 621 2.94 0.95 -39.19
C ALA A 621 3.02 1.37 -40.66
N GLU A 622 3.42 0.45 -41.54
CA GLU A 622 3.46 0.64 -42.99
C GLU A 622 2.06 0.89 -43.57
N LEU A 623 1.06 0.05 -43.18
CA LEU A 623 -0.33 0.22 -43.60
C LEU A 623 -0.93 1.55 -43.13
N ALA A 624 -0.51 2.03 -41.96
CA ALA A 624 -0.97 3.31 -41.39
C ALA A 624 -0.16 4.52 -41.90
N GLY A 625 0.90 4.32 -42.72
CA GLY A 625 1.79 5.38 -43.16
C GLY A 625 2.55 6.09 -42.04
N ILE A 626 2.83 5.38 -40.94
CA ILE A 626 3.47 5.90 -39.73
C ILE A 626 4.91 5.41 -39.66
N THR A 627 5.85 6.30 -39.34
CA THR A 627 7.26 5.90 -39.15
C THR A 627 7.42 5.16 -37.83
N THR A 628 8.34 4.20 -37.78
CA THR A 628 8.60 3.27 -36.66
C THR A 628 8.98 3.92 -35.34
N GLY A 629 9.21 5.23 -35.30
CA GLY A 629 9.51 5.99 -34.06
C GLY A 629 8.40 5.94 -33.00
N PHE A 630 7.14 5.78 -33.39
CA PHE A 630 5.99 5.67 -32.49
C PHE A 630 5.85 4.30 -31.80
N ALA A 631 6.52 3.27 -32.32
CA ALA A 631 6.49 1.92 -31.76
C ALA A 631 7.22 1.81 -30.41
N ARG A 632 7.98 2.82 -29.99
CA ARG A 632 8.74 2.85 -28.74
C ARG A 632 7.94 3.33 -27.51
N GLN A 633 6.65 3.64 -27.65
CA GLN A 633 5.79 4.06 -26.53
C GLN A 633 5.20 2.86 -25.79
N VAL A 634 6.06 1.92 -25.38
CA VAL A 634 5.65 0.69 -24.68
C VAL A 634 5.03 1.02 -23.33
N ASP A 635 3.98 0.26 -22.96
CA ASP A 635 3.43 0.28 -21.62
C ASP A 635 4.33 -0.53 -20.69
N TYR A 636 4.60 -0.01 -19.49
CA TYR A 636 5.47 -0.64 -18.52
C TYR A 636 4.96 -2.03 -18.08
N ALA A 637 3.64 -2.24 -18.09
CA ALA A 637 3.01 -3.53 -17.79
C ALA A 637 3.53 -4.68 -18.65
N VAL A 638 4.03 -4.40 -19.88
CA VAL A 638 4.58 -5.43 -20.79
C VAL A 638 5.80 -6.12 -20.17
N ALA A 639 6.65 -5.39 -19.44
CA ALA A 639 7.79 -5.99 -18.74
C ALA A 639 7.34 -6.95 -17.62
N PHE A 640 6.29 -6.59 -16.88
CA PHE A 640 5.72 -7.46 -15.83
C PHE A 640 5.05 -8.70 -16.43
N ILE A 641 4.44 -8.60 -17.59
CA ILE A 641 3.90 -9.78 -18.30
C ILE A 641 5.04 -10.73 -18.67
N GLU A 642 6.13 -10.23 -19.26
CA GLU A 642 7.29 -11.05 -19.61
C GLU A 642 7.91 -11.69 -18.36
N ARG A 643 8.07 -10.90 -17.28
CA ARG A 643 8.57 -11.38 -16.00
C ARG A 643 7.66 -12.45 -15.39
N GLY A 644 6.35 -12.24 -15.40
CA GLY A 644 5.38 -13.22 -14.92
C GLY A 644 5.49 -14.56 -15.63
N LEU A 645 5.66 -14.56 -16.96
CA LEU A 645 5.88 -15.76 -17.75
C LEU A 645 7.19 -16.48 -17.40
N GLU A 646 8.26 -15.74 -17.02
CA GLU A 646 9.52 -16.35 -16.57
C GLU A 646 9.38 -17.04 -15.22
N LEU A 647 8.59 -16.46 -14.31
CA LEU A 647 8.37 -17.03 -12.98
C LEU A 647 7.51 -18.30 -12.99
N LEU A 648 6.68 -18.46 -14.02
CA LEU A 648 5.82 -19.62 -14.13
C LEU A 648 6.61 -20.90 -14.43
N LYS A 649 6.24 -21.99 -13.75
CA LYS A 649 6.54 -23.35 -14.20
C LYS A 649 5.82 -23.66 -15.52
N ASP A 650 6.25 -24.69 -16.23
CA ASP A 650 5.51 -25.18 -17.42
C ASP A 650 4.10 -25.62 -17.01
N GLY A 651 3.09 -25.23 -17.79
CA GLY A 651 1.69 -25.42 -17.46
C GLY A 651 1.12 -24.44 -16.44
N GLY A 652 1.95 -23.56 -15.84
CA GLY A 652 1.52 -22.48 -14.94
C GLY A 652 0.69 -21.41 -15.66
N ILE A 653 -0.09 -20.64 -14.90
CA ILE A 653 -1.04 -19.64 -15.43
C ILE A 653 -0.58 -18.24 -15.03
N LEU A 654 -0.56 -17.32 -16.01
CA LEU A 654 -0.45 -15.88 -15.80
C LEU A 654 -1.83 -15.26 -15.99
N ALA A 655 -2.36 -14.62 -14.97
CA ALA A 655 -3.63 -13.89 -15.03
C ALA A 655 -3.48 -12.49 -14.45
N LEU A 656 -3.60 -11.48 -15.29
CA LEU A 656 -3.39 -10.08 -14.92
C LEU A 656 -4.55 -9.21 -15.42
N VAL A 657 -4.73 -8.08 -14.73
CA VAL A 657 -5.50 -6.98 -15.28
C VAL A 657 -4.54 -5.91 -15.78
N VAL A 658 -4.71 -5.51 -17.05
CA VAL A 658 -3.84 -4.55 -17.74
C VAL A 658 -4.68 -3.59 -18.59
N THR A 659 -4.03 -2.60 -19.20
CA THR A 659 -4.74 -1.73 -20.15
C THR A 659 -5.19 -2.48 -21.40
N SER A 660 -6.43 -2.26 -21.83
CA SER A 660 -6.96 -2.86 -23.07
C SER A 660 -6.17 -2.48 -24.34
N LYS A 661 -5.32 -1.47 -24.25
CA LYS A 661 -4.43 -1.05 -25.36
C LYS A 661 -3.52 -2.16 -25.87
N ILE A 662 -3.16 -3.16 -25.04
CA ILE A 662 -2.32 -4.27 -25.50
C ILE A 662 -2.96 -5.08 -26.64
N GLN A 663 -4.30 -5.06 -26.75
CA GLN A 663 -5.01 -5.74 -27.83
C GLN A 663 -4.74 -5.10 -29.18
N GLN A 664 -4.54 -3.79 -29.25
CA GLN A 664 -4.54 -3.02 -30.49
C GLN A 664 -3.25 -2.26 -30.74
N ALA A 665 -2.52 -1.85 -29.71
CA ALA A 665 -1.36 -0.98 -29.84
C ALA A 665 -0.21 -1.65 -30.60
N LEU A 666 0.51 -0.85 -31.40
CA LEU A 666 1.64 -1.33 -32.19
C LEU A 666 2.75 -1.92 -31.30
N TYR A 667 3.01 -1.34 -30.16
CA TYR A 667 4.05 -1.79 -29.23
C TYR A 667 3.84 -3.18 -28.66
N ALA A 668 2.61 -3.68 -28.63
CA ALA A 668 2.27 -4.97 -28.02
C ALA A 668 2.30 -6.14 -29.03
N SER A 669 2.80 -5.93 -30.24
CA SER A 669 2.81 -6.93 -31.30
C SER A 669 3.54 -8.21 -30.91
N ALA A 670 4.76 -8.11 -30.38
CA ALA A 670 5.53 -9.27 -29.93
C ALA A 670 4.86 -10.04 -28.80
N LEU A 671 4.18 -9.33 -27.89
CA LEU A 671 3.39 -9.95 -26.82
C LEU A 671 2.19 -10.71 -27.39
N ARG A 672 1.44 -10.12 -28.33
CA ARG A 672 0.30 -10.79 -28.98
C ARG A 672 0.74 -12.04 -29.73
N GLU A 673 1.82 -11.94 -30.53
CA GLU A 673 2.41 -13.08 -31.18
C GLU A 673 2.79 -14.20 -30.20
N HIS A 674 3.47 -13.83 -29.10
CA HIS A 674 3.87 -14.80 -28.10
C HIS A 674 2.66 -15.50 -27.47
N PHE A 675 1.61 -14.77 -27.13
CA PHE A 675 0.40 -15.35 -26.56
C PHE A 675 -0.30 -16.30 -27.54
N VAL A 676 -0.44 -15.90 -28.80
CA VAL A 676 -1.12 -16.71 -29.80
C VAL A 676 -0.32 -17.95 -30.20
N THR A 677 1.03 -17.86 -30.22
CA THR A 677 1.89 -18.92 -30.76
C THR A 677 2.59 -19.79 -29.71
N ARG A 678 2.75 -19.29 -28.46
CA ARG A 678 3.54 -19.93 -27.40
C ARG A 678 2.76 -20.24 -26.14
N CYS A 679 1.60 -19.61 -25.94
CA CYS A 679 0.77 -19.79 -24.77
C CYS A 679 -0.64 -20.27 -25.14
N GLN A 680 -1.29 -21.03 -24.26
CA GLN A 680 -2.73 -21.29 -24.40
C GLN A 680 -3.49 -20.14 -23.74
N ILE A 681 -4.23 -19.35 -24.51
CA ILE A 681 -5.08 -18.29 -23.98
C ILE A 681 -6.35 -18.95 -23.43
N LEU A 682 -6.59 -18.79 -22.13
CA LEU A 682 -7.74 -19.37 -21.43
C LEU A 682 -8.96 -18.46 -21.50
N ARG A 683 -8.78 -17.19 -21.06
CA ARG A 683 -9.87 -16.22 -21.00
C ARG A 683 -9.37 -14.80 -21.24
N LEU A 684 -10.21 -14.02 -21.90
CA LEU A 684 -10.06 -12.58 -22.11
C LEU A 684 -11.35 -11.91 -21.66
N VAL A 685 -11.26 -10.87 -20.81
CA VAL A 685 -12.43 -10.08 -20.37
C VAL A 685 -12.15 -8.63 -20.67
N ASP A 686 -12.89 -8.06 -21.62
CA ASP A 686 -12.69 -6.69 -22.11
C ASP A 686 -13.75 -5.75 -21.54
N PHE A 687 -13.28 -4.73 -20.84
CA PHE A 687 -14.10 -3.68 -20.24
C PHE A 687 -14.10 -2.38 -21.07
N SER A 688 -13.61 -2.41 -22.31
CA SER A 688 -13.49 -1.21 -23.16
C SER A 688 -14.82 -0.51 -23.44
N LEU A 689 -15.92 -1.21 -23.32
CA LEU A 689 -17.28 -0.69 -23.52
C LEU A 689 -17.99 -0.33 -22.20
N TYR A 690 -17.38 -0.54 -21.05
CA TYR A 690 -17.98 -0.27 -19.75
C TYR A 690 -17.88 1.20 -19.40
N GLU A 691 -19.00 1.87 -19.10
CA GLU A 691 -19.04 3.32 -18.88
C GLU A 691 -18.65 3.73 -17.45
N GLN A 692 -18.84 2.86 -16.46
CA GLN A 692 -18.44 3.19 -15.10
C GLN A 692 -16.95 2.93 -14.90
N PRO A 693 -16.21 3.86 -14.29
CA PRO A 693 -14.80 3.67 -14.04
C PRO A 693 -14.62 2.55 -13.01
N LEU A 694 -14.11 1.40 -13.44
CA LEU A 694 -13.72 0.28 -12.57
C LEU A 694 -12.50 0.63 -11.72
N PHE A 695 -11.68 1.50 -12.25
CA PHE A 695 -10.62 2.19 -11.53
C PHE A 695 -11.02 3.66 -11.51
N PHE A 696 -11.48 4.16 -10.39
CA PHE A 696 -12.07 5.51 -10.21
C PHE A 696 -11.24 6.67 -10.78
N GLU A 697 -10.03 6.39 -11.27
CA GLU A 697 -9.03 7.40 -11.60
C GLU A 697 -8.29 7.14 -12.92
N ALA A 698 -8.53 5.98 -13.58
CA ALA A 698 -7.82 5.64 -14.80
C ALA A 698 -8.58 6.11 -16.05
N THR A 699 -7.89 6.79 -16.95
CA THR A 699 -8.40 7.14 -18.30
C THR A 699 -8.34 5.97 -19.29
N ASN A 700 -7.85 4.81 -18.83
CA ASN A 700 -7.67 3.60 -19.63
C ASN A 700 -8.65 2.51 -19.18
N TYR A 701 -9.16 1.78 -20.15
CA TYR A 701 -10.04 0.65 -19.91
C TYR A 701 -9.24 -0.61 -19.59
N PRO A 702 -9.69 -1.43 -18.61
CA PRO A 702 -9.04 -2.68 -18.28
C PRO A 702 -9.31 -3.79 -19.28
N LEU A 703 -8.34 -4.68 -19.39
CA LEU A 703 -8.43 -6.01 -19.96
C LEU A 703 -7.96 -7.00 -18.90
N VAL A 704 -8.79 -7.96 -18.54
CA VAL A 704 -8.36 -9.14 -17.79
C VAL A 704 -8.00 -10.23 -18.78
N PHE A 705 -6.83 -10.84 -18.61
CA PHE A 705 -6.45 -12.00 -19.40
C PHE A 705 -5.91 -13.11 -18.50
N ALA A 706 -6.11 -14.35 -18.92
CA ALA A 706 -5.46 -15.52 -18.37
C ALA A 706 -4.84 -16.35 -19.49
N VAL A 707 -3.54 -16.64 -19.37
CA VAL A 707 -2.79 -17.46 -20.31
C VAL A 707 -2.04 -18.55 -19.57
N ARG A 708 -1.99 -19.76 -20.14
CA ARG A 708 -1.20 -20.88 -19.62
C ARG A 708 0.10 -20.99 -20.39
N LYS A 709 1.21 -21.19 -19.71
CA LYS A 709 2.53 -21.42 -20.28
C LYS A 709 2.65 -22.82 -20.85
N GLU A 710 1.95 -23.04 -21.95
CA GLU A 710 1.98 -24.28 -22.75
C GLU A 710 1.69 -23.95 -24.20
N LYS A 711 2.16 -24.79 -25.12
CA LYS A 711 1.87 -24.59 -26.54
C LYS A 711 0.35 -24.65 -26.77
N PRO A 712 -0.16 -23.83 -27.73
CA PRO A 712 -1.58 -23.83 -28.06
C PRO A 712 -2.07 -25.19 -28.52
N ASP A 713 -3.21 -25.61 -27.99
CA ASP A 713 -3.95 -26.77 -28.48
C ASP A 713 -5.10 -26.28 -29.36
N ALA A 714 -5.07 -26.65 -30.63
CA ALA A 714 -6.10 -26.25 -31.60
C ALA A 714 -7.51 -26.71 -31.25
N LYS A 715 -7.64 -27.73 -30.39
CA LYS A 715 -8.95 -28.21 -29.88
C LYS A 715 -9.51 -27.37 -28.77
N LYS A 716 -8.65 -26.62 -28.06
CA LYS A 716 -9.05 -25.74 -26.95
C LYS A 716 -9.48 -24.36 -27.48
N LYS A 717 -10.60 -23.88 -27.00
CA LYS A 717 -11.11 -22.55 -27.37
C LYS A 717 -10.84 -21.54 -26.28
N THR A 718 -10.48 -20.31 -26.65
CA THR A 718 -10.40 -19.16 -25.76
C THR A 718 -11.79 -18.65 -25.42
N THR A 719 -12.06 -18.40 -24.16
CA THR A 719 -13.28 -17.73 -23.72
C THR A 719 -13.08 -16.23 -23.77
N VAL A 720 -13.92 -15.51 -24.50
CA VAL A 720 -13.91 -14.05 -24.58
C VAL A 720 -15.19 -13.51 -23.98
N THR A 721 -15.05 -12.57 -23.07
CA THR A 721 -16.17 -11.87 -22.44
C THR A 721 -16.04 -10.37 -22.73
N LEU A 722 -17.07 -9.78 -23.32
CA LEU A 722 -17.20 -8.34 -23.51
C LEU A 722 -18.18 -7.80 -22.47
N VAL A 723 -17.74 -6.81 -21.71
CA VAL A 723 -18.58 -6.13 -20.73
C VAL A 723 -19.14 -4.86 -21.35
N ASN A 724 -20.46 -4.77 -21.50
CA ASN A 724 -21.09 -3.62 -22.14
C ASN A 724 -21.25 -2.42 -21.18
N ARG A 725 -21.80 -1.30 -21.67
CA ARG A 725 -21.97 -0.04 -20.96
C ARG A 725 -22.65 -0.15 -19.59
N ILE A 726 -23.56 -1.09 -19.43
CA ILE A 726 -24.38 -1.29 -18.22
C ILE A 726 -23.91 -2.50 -17.40
N GLY A 727 -22.73 -3.04 -17.65
CA GLY A 727 -22.17 -4.18 -16.91
C GLY A 727 -22.74 -5.54 -17.32
N ARG A 728 -23.51 -5.65 -18.40
CA ARG A 728 -23.93 -6.98 -18.91
C ARG A 728 -22.77 -7.63 -19.66
N HIS A 729 -22.58 -8.91 -19.41
CA HIS A 729 -21.54 -9.72 -20.00
C HIS A 729 -22.05 -10.42 -21.27
N TRP A 730 -21.27 -10.36 -22.33
CA TRP A 730 -21.47 -11.11 -23.55
C TRP A 730 -20.28 -12.05 -23.72
N THR A 731 -20.50 -13.35 -23.51
CA THR A 731 -19.45 -14.35 -23.49
C THR A 731 -19.60 -15.32 -24.65
N TYR A 732 -18.50 -15.58 -25.35
CA TYR A 732 -18.43 -16.55 -26.44
C TYR A 732 -17.06 -17.27 -26.43
N LYS A 733 -16.93 -18.33 -27.24
CA LYS A 733 -15.69 -19.12 -27.32
C LYS A 733 -15.24 -19.19 -28.78
N LEU A 734 -13.97 -18.91 -29.02
CA LEU A 734 -13.36 -18.97 -30.35
C LEU A 734 -11.98 -19.64 -30.28
N PRO A 735 -11.50 -20.24 -31.39
CA PRO A 735 -10.10 -20.68 -31.53
C PRO A 735 -9.17 -19.49 -31.39
N GLN A 736 -8.08 -19.61 -30.60
CA GLN A 736 -7.19 -18.47 -30.38
C GLN A 736 -6.46 -17.96 -31.61
N ASN A 737 -6.29 -18.81 -32.64
CA ASN A 737 -5.73 -18.41 -33.91
C ASN A 737 -6.68 -17.50 -34.75
N GLU A 738 -7.93 -17.34 -34.33
CA GLU A 738 -8.88 -16.42 -34.95
C GLU A 738 -8.83 -15.01 -34.29
N LEU A 739 -8.12 -14.86 -33.19
CA LEU A 739 -7.96 -13.54 -32.53
C LEU A 739 -7.22 -12.50 -33.39
N PRO A 740 -6.11 -12.82 -34.10
CA PRO A 740 -5.42 -11.85 -34.94
C PRO A 740 -6.33 -11.26 -36.02
N LEU A 741 -6.33 -9.93 -36.17
CA LEU A 741 -7.09 -9.20 -37.21
C LEU A 741 -6.73 -9.71 -38.62
N LEU A 742 -5.44 -9.92 -38.87
CA LEU A 742 -4.93 -10.54 -40.08
C LEU A 742 -4.60 -12.01 -39.78
N ALA A 743 -5.27 -12.94 -40.47
CA ALA A 743 -5.14 -14.36 -40.16
C ALA A 743 -3.71 -14.92 -40.38
N ASP A 744 -2.92 -14.28 -41.24
CA ASP A 744 -1.54 -14.62 -41.56
C ASP A 744 -0.51 -13.90 -40.70
N ASP A 745 -0.96 -13.04 -39.77
CA ASP A 745 -0.07 -12.21 -38.99
C ASP A 745 -0.47 -12.19 -37.47
N PRO A 746 0.15 -13.06 -36.68
CA PRO A 746 -0.14 -13.16 -35.25
C PRO A 746 0.24 -11.89 -34.44
N GLN A 747 1.01 -10.97 -35.01
CA GLN A 747 1.34 -9.68 -34.40
C GLN A 747 0.22 -8.65 -34.56
N SER A 748 -0.72 -8.89 -35.48
CA SER A 748 -1.81 -7.96 -35.74
C SER A 748 -2.72 -7.75 -34.51
N PRO A 749 -3.46 -6.63 -34.43
CA PRO A 749 -4.45 -6.39 -33.38
C PRO A 749 -5.40 -7.56 -33.20
N TRP A 750 -5.94 -7.75 -32.01
CA TRP A 750 -6.93 -8.78 -31.77
C TRP A 750 -8.32 -8.33 -32.19
N LEU A 751 -9.03 -9.20 -32.90
CA LEU A 751 -10.42 -9.05 -33.28
C LEU A 751 -11.29 -9.76 -32.22
N MET A 752 -11.71 -9.03 -31.21
CA MET A 752 -12.53 -9.55 -30.12
C MET A 752 -14.00 -9.42 -30.51
N ALA A 753 -14.51 -10.35 -31.30
CA ALA A 753 -15.87 -10.40 -31.80
C ALA A 753 -16.39 -11.84 -31.79
N PRO A 754 -17.71 -12.07 -31.82
CA PRO A 754 -18.28 -13.41 -31.96
C PRO A 754 -17.83 -14.11 -33.23
N THR A 755 -17.79 -15.43 -33.19
CA THR A 755 -17.33 -16.27 -34.32
C THR A 755 -18.03 -15.94 -35.63
N GLU A 756 -19.35 -15.67 -35.58
CA GLU A 756 -20.12 -15.30 -36.78
C GLU A 756 -19.69 -13.95 -37.35
N ALA A 757 -19.41 -13.00 -36.50
CA ALA A 757 -18.92 -11.67 -36.89
C ALA A 757 -17.50 -11.76 -37.44
N ILE A 758 -16.63 -12.58 -36.85
CA ILE A 758 -15.29 -12.88 -37.36
C ILE A 758 -15.38 -13.54 -38.73
N ALA A 759 -16.25 -14.55 -38.90
CA ALA A 759 -16.45 -15.22 -40.15
C ALA A 759 -16.94 -14.26 -41.27
N ALA A 760 -17.91 -13.40 -40.92
CA ALA A 760 -18.37 -12.36 -41.84
C ALA A 760 -17.23 -11.38 -42.24
N PHE A 761 -16.46 -10.94 -41.26
CA PHE A 761 -15.31 -10.05 -41.50
C PHE A 761 -14.24 -10.72 -42.39
N ARG A 762 -13.91 -11.99 -42.12
CA ARG A 762 -12.96 -12.76 -42.96
C ARG A 762 -13.47 -12.89 -44.40
N LYS A 763 -14.76 -13.20 -44.58
CA LYS A 763 -15.38 -13.27 -45.89
C LYS A 763 -15.30 -11.91 -46.63
N MET A 764 -15.45 -10.80 -45.92
CA MET A 764 -15.25 -9.47 -46.50
C MET A 764 -13.79 -9.18 -46.92
N GLN A 765 -12.82 -9.80 -46.24
CA GLN A 765 -11.40 -9.66 -46.59
C GLN A 765 -11.01 -10.51 -47.80
N GLU A 766 -11.72 -11.59 -48.05
CA GLU A 766 -11.41 -12.51 -49.21
C GLU A 766 -11.56 -11.78 -50.54
N GLY A 767 -10.47 -11.68 -51.28
CA GLY A 767 -10.43 -11.07 -52.59
C GLY A 767 -10.46 -9.54 -52.63
N ASN A 768 -10.50 -8.87 -51.47
CA ASN A 768 -10.47 -7.42 -51.36
C ASN A 768 -9.13 -6.94 -50.84
N PRO A 769 -8.51 -5.90 -51.45
CA PRO A 769 -7.30 -5.28 -50.91
C PRO A 769 -7.60 -4.50 -49.61
N LEU A 770 -6.61 -4.43 -48.73
CA LEU A 770 -6.68 -3.53 -47.60
C LEU A 770 -6.60 -2.07 -48.06
N LEU A 771 -7.28 -1.15 -47.36
CA LEU A 771 -7.20 0.29 -47.67
C LEU A 771 -5.77 0.81 -47.74
N GLY A 772 -4.86 0.25 -46.91
CA GLY A 772 -3.45 0.58 -46.90
C GLY A 772 -2.67 0.08 -48.16
N ASP A 773 -3.19 -0.90 -48.87
CA ASP A 773 -2.59 -1.42 -50.10
C ASP A 773 -3.00 -0.57 -51.34
N ILE A 774 -4.03 0.25 -51.19
CA ILE A 774 -4.50 1.16 -52.22
C ILE A 774 -3.81 2.50 -52.07
N GLU A 775 -2.85 2.85 -52.86
CA GLU A 775 -2.02 4.05 -52.72
C GLU A 775 -2.84 5.34 -52.61
N ALA A 776 -3.92 5.47 -53.41
CA ALA A 776 -4.83 6.62 -53.36
C ALA A 776 -5.67 6.74 -52.08
N LEU A 777 -5.91 5.65 -51.34
CA LEU A 777 -6.72 5.58 -50.13
C LEU A 777 -5.89 5.38 -48.86
N ARG A 778 -4.55 5.27 -49.02
CA ARG A 778 -3.64 5.04 -47.90
C ARG A 778 -3.79 6.14 -46.86
N PRO A 779 -4.15 5.81 -45.62
CA PRO A 779 -4.26 6.80 -44.52
C PRO A 779 -2.93 7.56 -44.35
N ARG A 780 -3.00 8.86 -44.32
CA ARG A 780 -1.86 9.73 -44.01
C ARG A 780 -2.14 10.53 -42.74
N ARG A 781 -1.11 10.73 -41.93
CA ARG A 781 -1.22 11.60 -40.76
C ARG A 781 -1.45 13.05 -41.26
N GLY A 782 -2.50 13.66 -40.74
CA GLY A 782 -2.74 15.07 -40.95
C GLY A 782 -1.68 15.96 -40.27
N VAL A 783 -1.79 17.25 -40.46
CA VAL A 783 -0.88 18.23 -39.83
C VAL A 783 -0.98 18.13 -38.30
N LEU A 784 0.18 17.90 -37.68
CA LEU A 784 0.32 18.02 -36.21
C LEU A 784 0.75 19.45 -35.89
N THR A 785 -0.02 20.13 -35.09
CA THR A 785 0.34 21.44 -34.58
C THR A 785 0.52 21.35 -33.05
N ASP A 786 1.63 21.86 -32.55
CA ASP A 786 1.85 22.01 -31.12
C ASP A 786 1.10 23.24 -30.56
N ALA A 787 0.50 24.03 -31.45
CA ALA A 787 -0.18 25.27 -31.13
C ALA A 787 -1.62 25.27 -31.69
N ASN A 788 -2.42 24.30 -31.32
CA ASN A 788 -3.80 24.11 -31.77
C ASN A 788 -4.68 25.38 -31.62
N ARG A 789 -4.43 26.21 -30.60
CA ARG A 789 -5.15 27.46 -30.40
C ARG A 789 -4.90 28.50 -31.51
N LEU A 790 -3.75 28.44 -32.21
CA LEU A 790 -3.40 29.31 -33.30
C LEU A 790 -3.91 28.81 -34.64
N PHE A 791 -4.02 27.46 -34.81
CA PHE A 791 -4.33 26.86 -36.12
C PHE A 791 -5.76 26.35 -36.25
N ILE A 792 -6.47 26.14 -35.12
CA ILE A 792 -7.87 25.72 -35.12
C ILE A 792 -8.72 26.96 -34.90
N VAL A 793 -9.34 27.46 -35.97
CA VAL A 793 -10.30 28.55 -35.94
C VAL A 793 -11.72 28.00 -35.83
N ARG A 794 -12.51 28.55 -34.93
CA ARG A 794 -13.95 28.27 -34.89
C ARG A 794 -14.65 29.22 -35.88
N ARG A 795 -15.53 28.64 -36.69
CA ARG A 795 -16.47 29.45 -37.47
C ARG A 795 -17.37 30.17 -36.49
N VAL A 796 -17.31 31.49 -36.46
CA VAL A 796 -18.31 32.34 -35.78
C VAL A 796 -19.40 32.58 -36.80
N GLU A 797 -20.56 32.06 -36.53
CA GLU A 797 -21.72 32.43 -37.33
C GLU A 797 -22.02 33.94 -37.16
N PRO A 798 -22.38 34.64 -38.23
CA PRO A 798 -22.57 36.07 -38.19
C PRO A 798 -23.72 36.53 -37.29
#